data_6495c23d2cd0ac010a4b189d40905068
#
_entry.id   6495c23d2cd0ac010a4b189d40905068
#
_cell.length_a   1.000
_cell.length_b   1.000
_cell.length_c   1.000
_cell.angle_alpha   90.00
_cell.angle_beta   90.00
_cell.angle_gamma   90.00
#
_symmetry.space_group_name_H-M   'P 1'
#
loop_
_entity.id
_entity.type
_entity.pdbx_description
1 polymer ?
#
loop_
_entity_poly.entity_id
_entity_poly.type
_entity_poly.pdbx_seq_one_letter_code
_entity_poly.pdbx_strand_id
1 'polypeptide(L)'
;MKISYNWLKKFIKVNQSPEETGELLTDLGLEIEGIEAFTSVPGGLEGIVVGHVLECIQHPDADRLKLTKVDVGNGTPLQIVCGAPNVAVGQKVPVATIGTTLYDADKNPWTIKKGKIRGEESQGMICAEDELHIGTSHDGIMVLDAQLKPGTLFSEVIGIENDHIFEIGLTPNRADAMSHWGVARDLRAGLLQNGVSLELITPSTSSFHVNNRSLKIDVSVENNELAPRYCGVTIKNLKVAASPTWLQNRLKSIGLSPINNVVDITNYILHELGQPLHAFDASKINGGKVIVKTLPEGTLFTTLDGVERKLDKEDLMICDTEKPMCIAGVFGGIDSGVTETTTSIFLESAYFNPISVRKTAKRHGLNTDASFRFERGIDPNITEYALMVAAIMMEEIAGGEISSDVVDIYPKKIEDHQVFLSYENTARLIGEEIPKETIKQILTSLEIKINNVTETGIGITIPAYRNDVTREADVIEEVLRVYGYNRIKTSTKLNASMASVKRIEDYKVQDKVGGQLTALGFHEMLNNSLTNEAYYKHTQTLRPEHSVKMLNPLSKDLEILRQSMLFGGLESLAFNANRRIENIKLFEFGKTYHQFPNNREEHKHLSLIVSGNKTTDTWAFPSQKTSFFYLKGVVQSILQGLGISGYVESDVKNDIFSEGILLQKNKKLLVEFGIVSKKIAKHFSIETELLYADFHWDQVLQELTGNNVQVTNIPKFPKVKRDFALLLDDEVRFENLKLAALQTEKHLLKEVSLFDVYTGKNLPKGKKSYALSFTIQDENKTLTDKQIDKIMAKLQQTFEKEFGATLR
;
A
#
# COMPACT_ATOMS: atom_id res chain seq x y z
N MET A 1 -11.77 -9.54 1.53
CA MET A 1 -12.46 -10.68 2.22
C MET A 1 -13.75 -10.99 1.48
N LYS A 2 -14.08 -12.30 1.27
CA LYS A 2 -15.31 -12.69 0.56
C LYS A 2 -16.43 -13.03 1.55
N ILE A 3 -17.61 -12.48 1.32
CA ILE A 3 -18.82 -12.67 2.12
C ILE A 3 -19.96 -13.09 1.19
N SER A 4 -20.58 -14.24 1.48
CA SER A 4 -21.74 -14.76 0.77
C SER A 4 -23.00 -14.05 1.25
N TYR A 5 -23.80 -13.50 0.32
CA TYR A 5 -25.06 -12.84 0.64
C TYR A 5 -26.11 -13.83 1.19
N ASN A 6 -26.17 -15.06 0.65
CA ASN A 6 -27.07 -16.10 1.16
C ASN A 6 -26.64 -16.59 2.56
N TRP A 7 -25.34 -16.61 2.84
CA TRP A 7 -24.85 -16.95 4.18
C TRP A 7 -25.15 -15.82 5.18
N LEU A 8 -24.94 -14.56 4.75
CA LEU A 8 -25.29 -13.39 5.55
C LEU A 8 -26.76 -13.38 5.97
N LYS A 9 -27.68 -13.79 5.06
CA LYS A 9 -29.12 -13.90 5.34
C LYS A 9 -29.49 -14.93 6.40
N LYS A 10 -28.60 -15.82 6.80
CA LYS A 10 -28.83 -16.71 7.94
C LYS A 10 -28.85 -15.95 9.26
N PHE A 11 -28.07 -14.86 9.34
CA PHE A 11 -27.98 -14.05 10.56
C PHE A 11 -28.95 -12.90 10.58
N ILE A 12 -29.35 -12.39 9.42
CA ILE A 12 -30.22 -11.24 9.30
C ILE A 12 -31.10 -11.35 8.07
N LYS A 13 -32.44 -11.25 8.29
CA LYS A 13 -33.41 -11.36 7.18
C LYS A 13 -33.49 -10.05 6.40
N VAL A 14 -32.53 -9.86 5.47
CA VAL A 14 -32.45 -8.68 4.58
C VAL A 14 -33.41 -8.86 3.41
N ASN A 15 -34.16 -7.79 3.09
CA ASN A 15 -35.05 -7.76 1.91
C ASN A 15 -34.45 -6.90 0.75
N GLN A 16 -33.41 -6.15 1.01
CA GLN A 16 -32.69 -5.34 0.03
C GLN A 16 -32.01 -6.24 -1.00
N SER A 17 -31.75 -5.70 -2.20
CA SER A 17 -30.95 -6.39 -3.21
C SER A 17 -29.49 -6.53 -2.76
N PRO A 18 -28.67 -7.37 -3.40
CA PRO A 18 -27.23 -7.42 -3.14
C PRO A 18 -26.57 -6.07 -3.34
N GLU A 19 -26.96 -5.31 -4.36
CA GLU A 19 -26.41 -4.00 -4.68
C GLU A 19 -26.74 -2.98 -3.58
N GLU A 20 -28.00 -2.86 -3.18
CA GLU A 20 -28.43 -1.97 -2.09
C GLU A 20 -27.77 -2.34 -0.75
N THR A 21 -27.57 -3.63 -0.50
CA THR A 21 -26.85 -4.12 0.68
C THR A 21 -25.39 -3.73 0.63
N GLY A 22 -24.76 -3.85 -0.55
CA GLY A 22 -23.37 -3.47 -0.78
C GLY A 22 -23.11 -1.96 -0.61
N GLU A 23 -24.03 -1.13 -1.10
CA GLU A 23 -23.98 0.33 -0.89
C GLU A 23 -24.07 0.68 0.60
N LEU A 24 -25.00 0.07 1.33
CA LEU A 24 -25.12 0.31 2.78
C LEU A 24 -23.89 -0.16 3.55
N LEU A 25 -23.31 -1.30 3.21
CA LEU A 25 -22.07 -1.78 3.84
C LEU A 25 -20.91 -0.81 3.59
N THR A 26 -20.80 -0.28 2.38
CA THR A 26 -19.79 0.73 2.02
C THR A 26 -19.99 2.02 2.83
N ASP A 27 -21.22 2.50 2.96
CA ASP A 27 -21.55 3.67 3.78
C ASP A 27 -21.19 3.46 5.26
N LEU A 28 -21.24 2.22 5.75
CA LEU A 28 -20.84 1.82 7.09
C LEU A 28 -19.32 1.64 7.25
N GLY A 29 -18.52 1.86 6.19
CA GLY A 29 -17.06 1.70 6.20
C GLY A 29 -16.57 0.27 5.94
N LEU A 30 -17.43 -0.60 5.41
CA LEU A 30 -17.06 -1.91 4.88
C LEU A 30 -17.07 -1.82 3.34
N GLU A 31 -16.02 -1.27 2.77
CA GLU A 31 -15.91 -0.98 1.33
C GLU A 31 -16.12 -2.24 0.47
N ILE A 32 -17.16 -2.22 -0.37
CA ILE A 32 -17.41 -3.28 -1.34
C ILE A 32 -16.61 -3.00 -2.61
N GLU A 33 -15.55 -3.77 -2.82
CA GLU A 33 -14.68 -3.68 -4.00
C GLU A 33 -15.31 -4.33 -5.23
N GLY A 34 -16.23 -5.30 -5.03
CA GLY A 34 -16.95 -5.98 -6.09
C GLY A 34 -18.07 -6.86 -5.57
N ILE A 35 -19.04 -7.16 -6.46
CA ILE A 35 -20.12 -8.13 -6.23
C ILE A 35 -20.04 -9.14 -7.37
N GLU A 36 -19.70 -10.40 -7.04
CA GLU A 36 -19.59 -11.49 -8.00
C GLU A 36 -20.80 -12.43 -7.89
N ALA A 37 -21.39 -12.82 -9.02
CA ALA A 37 -22.39 -13.88 -9.03
C ALA A 37 -21.70 -15.25 -8.86
N PHE A 38 -22.21 -16.06 -7.96
CA PHE A 38 -21.75 -17.42 -7.72
C PHE A 38 -22.87 -18.40 -8.07
N THR A 39 -22.50 -19.48 -8.75
CA THR A 39 -23.37 -20.62 -9.00
C THR A 39 -22.67 -21.89 -8.58
N SER A 40 -23.31 -22.76 -7.79
CA SER A 40 -22.70 -23.98 -7.22
C SER A 40 -22.17 -24.96 -8.27
N VAL A 41 -22.69 -24.87 -9.49
CA VAL A 41 -22.28 -25.68 -10.65
C VAL A 41 -22.03 -24.75 -11.83
N PRO A 42 -20.89 -24.85 -12.56
CA PRO A 42 -20.58 -24.00 -13.72
C PRO A 42 -21.72 -23.95 -14.73
N GLY A 43 -22.12 -22.72 -15.16
CA GLY A 43 -23.20 -22.51 -16.12
C GLY A 43 -24.62 -22.87 -15.64
N GLY A 44 -24.80 -23.16 -14.36
CA GLY A 44 -26.14 -23.36 -13.76
C GLY A 44 -26.94 -24.52 -14.34
N LEU A 45 -26.30 -25.41 -15.11
CA LEU A 45 -26.98 -26.53 -15.83
C LEU A 45 -28.11 -26.07 -16.79
N GLU A 46 -27.98 -24.84 -17.33
CA GLU A 46 -28.98 -24.35 -18.30
C GLU A 46 -29.02 -25.21 -19.55
N GLY A 47 -30.22 -25.58 -20.00
CA GLY A 47 -30.44 -26.43 -21.17
C GLY A 47 -30.27 -27.93 -20.88
N ILE A 48 -30.01 -28.33 -19.65
CA ILE A 48 -29.99 -29.74 -19.25
C ILE A 48 -31.35 -30.10 -18.64
N VAL A 49 -31.94 -31.17 -19.17
CA VAL A 49 -33.26 -31.63 -18.76
C VAL A 49 -33.28 -33.14 -18.41
N VAL A 50 -34.22 -33.54 -17.63
CA VAL A 50 -34.48 -34.98 -17.38
C VAL A 50 -34.97 -35.63 -18.67
N GLY A 51 -34.27 -36.62 -19.17
CA GLY A 51 -34.66 -37.46 -20.30
C GLY A 51 -35.12 -38.86 -19.84
N HIS A 52 -36.04 -39.47 -20.60
CA HIS A 52 -36.43 -40.85 -20.43
C HIS A 52 -35.99 -41.68 -21.64
N VAL A 53 -35.16 -42.66 -21.45
CA VAL A 53 -34.63 -43.52 -22.49
C VAL A 53 -35.75 -44.51 -22.89
N LEU A 54 -36.33 -44.25 -24.07
CA LEU A 54 -37.43 -45.07 -24.63
C LEU A 54 -36.94 -46.32 -25.38
N GLU A 55 -35.86 -46.12 -26.17
CA GLU A 55 -35.20 -47.18 -26.94
C GLU A 55 -33.68 -47.08 -26.73
N CYS A 56 -33.03 -48.27 -26.71
CA CYS A 56 -31.56 -48.36 -26.64
C CYS A 56 -31.13 -49.59 -27.44
N ILE A 57 -30.51 -49.36 -28.61
CA ILE A 57 -30.08 -50.41 -29.51
C ILE A 57 -28.58 -50.27 -29.80
N GLN A 58 -27.94 -51.39 -30.24
CA GLN A 58 -26.53 -51.39 -30.61
C GLN A 58 -26.34 -50.51 -31.84
N HIS A 59 -25.25 -49.69 -31.83
CA HIS A 59 -24.89 -48.90 -32.98
C HIS A 59 -24.46 -49.77 -34.15
N PRO A 60 -24.95 -49.53 -35.41
CA PRO A 60 -24.68 -50.42 -36.54
C PRO A 60 -23.19 -50.55 -36.90
N ASP A 61 -22.41 -49.50 -36.70
CA ASP A 61 -20.98 -49.47 -37.12
C ASP A 61 -20.01 -49.27 -35.92
N ALA A 62 -20.42 -49.58 -34.68
CA ALA A 62 -19.56 -49.39 -33.50
C ALA A 62 -19.95 -50.30 -32.33
N ASP A 63 -19.06 -51.18 -31.89
CA ASP A 63 -19.27 -52.14 -30.80
C ASP A 63 -19.46 -51.52 -29.42
N ARG A 64 -18.93 -50.31 -29.20
CA ARG A 64 -18.97 -49.60 -27.92
C ARG A 64 -20.01 -48.48 -27.83
N LEU A 65 -20.76 -48.22 -28.90
CA LEU A 65 -21.72 -47.15 -28.98
C LEU A 65 -23.13 -47.73 -29.00
N LYS A 66 -24.06 -47.04 -28.40
CA LYS A 66 -25.51 -47.38 -28.43
C LYS A 66 -26.27 -46.19 -29.02
N LEU A 67 -27.31 -46.53 -29.78
CA LEU A 67 -28.26 -45.55 -30.34
C LEU A 67 -29.46 -45.52 -29.42
N THR A 68 -29.74 -44.34 -28.87
CA THR A 68 -30.85 -44.17 -27.91
C THR A 68 -31.90 -43.21 -28.48
N LYS A 69 -33.19 -43.48 -28.16
CA LYS A 69 -34.25 -42.49 -28.32
C LYS A 69 -34.69 -42.03 -26.94
N VAL A 70 -34.54 -40.73 -26.68
CA VAL A 70 -34.76 -40.17 -25.36
C VAL A 70 -35.86 -39.10 -25.44
N ASP A 71 -36.92 -39.31 -24.67
CA ASP A 71 -37.99 -38.34 -24.47
C ASP A 71 -37.51 -37.28 -23.46
N VAL A 72 -37.46 -36.03 -23.91
CA VAL A 72 -37.07 -34.84 -23.13
C VAL A 72 -38.28 -33.94 -22.83
N GLY A 73 -39.53 -34.47 -22.93
CA GLY A 73 -40.73 -33.77 -22.56
C GLY A 73 -41.26 -32.77 -23.63
N ASN A 74 -40.68 -32.74 -24.82
CA ASN A 74 -41.09 -31.83 -25.90
C ASN A 74 -41.97 -32.50 -26.98
N GLY A 75 -42.40 -33.72 -26.73
CA GLY A 75 -43.30 -34.52 -27.61
C GLY A 75 -42.59 -35.19 -28.80
N THR A 76 -41.32 -34.97 -29.04
CA THR A 76 -40.50 -35.61 -30.08
C THR A 76 -39.23 -36.20 -29.45
N PRO A 77 -39.07 -37.55 -29.38
CA PRO A 77 -37.86 -38.12 -28.82
C PRO A 77 -36.62 -37.78 -29.60
N LEU A 78 -35.53 -37.41 -28.91
CA LEU A 78 -34.24 -37.09 -29.48
C LEU A 78 -33.44 -38.38 -29.73
N GLN A 79 -32.81 -38.49 -30.89
CA GLN A 79 -31.83 -39.55 -31.14
C GLN A 79 -30.50 -39.09 -30.57
N ILE A 80 -29.90 -39.89 -29.68
CA ILE A 80 -28.62 -39.60 -29.07
C ILE A 80 -27.73 -40.82 -29.14
N VAL A 81 -26.50 -40.63 -29.63
CA VAL A 81 -25.48 -41.68 -29.62
C VAL A 81 -24.75 -41.62 -28.30
N CYS A 82 -24.78 -42.72 -27.50
CA CYS A 82 -24.14 -42.78 -26.19
C CYS A 82 -23.08 -43.88 -26.14
N GLY A 83 -21.91 -43.56 -25.56
CA GLY A 83 -20.78 -44.49 -25.38
C GLY A 83 -20.73 -45.12 -23.98
N ALA A 84 -21.61 -44.74 -23.09
CA ALA A 84 -21.60 -45.24 -21.72
C ALA A 84 -22.05 -46.69 -21.64
N PRO A 85 -21.37 -47.56 -20.88
CA PRO A 85 -21.71 -48.99 -20.78
C PRO A 85 -23.04 -49.21 -20.05
N ASN A 86 -23.43 -48.34 -19.14
CA ASN A 86 -24.60 -48.49 -18.25
C ASN A 86 -25.89 -47.92 -18.81
N VAL A 87 -25.95 -47.37 -20.05
CA VAL A 87 -27.18 -46.86 -20.63
C VAL A 87 -28.14 -48.02 -21.00
N ALA A 88 -29.39 -47.91 -20.57
CA ALA A 88 -30.44 -48.91 -20.80
C ALA A 88 -31.84 -48.30 -20.96
N VAL A 89 -32.76 -49.03 -21.58
CA VAL A 89 -34.15 -48.61 -21.73
C VAL A 89 -34.82 -48.45 -20.35
N GLY A 90 -35.68 -47.43 -20.24
CA GLY A 90 -36.46 -47.15 -19.03
C GLY A 90 -35.78 -46.21 -18.03
N GLN A 91 -34.49 -45.94 -18.20
CA GLN A 91 -33.75 -45.05 -17.31
C GLN A 91 -34.16 -43.59 -17.47
N LYS A 92 -34.17 -42.86 -16.35
CA LYS A 92 -34.15 -41.38 -16.35
C LYS A 92 -32.71 -40.92 -16.27
N VAL A 93 -32.36 -39.96 -17.13
CA VAL A 93 -30.97 -39.50 -17.31
C VAL A 93 -30.91 -37.99 -17.53
N PRO A 94 -29.83 -37.30 -17.14
CA PRO A 94 -29.67 -35.90 -17.52
C PRO A 94 -29.25 -35.80 -19.00
N VAL A 95 -29.94 -34.93 -19.74
CA VAL A 95 -29.70 -34.71 -21.17
C VAL A 95 -29.37 -33.27 -21.46
N ALA A 96 -28.20 -33.05 -21.98
CA ALA A 96 -27.79 -31.76 -22.54
C ALA A 96 -28.35 -31.65 -23.97
N THR A 97 -29.29 -30.71 -24.19
CA THR A 97 -29.95 -30.50 -25.49
C THR A 97 -29.04 -29.66 -26.42
N ILE A 98 -29.42 -29.59 -27.72
CA ILE A 98 -28.66 -28.75 -28.67
C ILE A 98 -28.69 -27.28 -28.22
N GLY A 99 -27.51 -26.62 -28.16
CA GLY A 99 -27.34 -25.25 -27.69
C GLY A 99 -26.92 -25.17 -26.24
N THR A 100 -26.99 -26.26 -25.44
CA THR A 100 -26.49 -26.28 -24.07
C THR A 100 -24.99 -26.08 -24.05
N THR A 101 -24.53 -25.22 -23.12
CA THR A 101 -23.10 -25.02 -22.86
C THR A 101 -22.71 -25.91 -21.67
N LEU A 102 -21.73 -26.77 -21.89
CA LEU A 102 -21.03 -27.54 -20.86
C LEU A 102 -19.64 -26.98 -20.64
N TYR A 103 -18.98 -27.42 -19.60
CA TYR A 103 -17.65 -26.97 -19.24
C TYR A 103 -16.70 -28.16 -19.14
N ASP A 104 -15.46 -28.01 -19.58
CA ASP A 104 -14.41 -29.02 -19.41
C ASP A 104 -13.80 -28.99 -17.99
N ALA A 105 -12.85 -29.87 -17.70
CA ALA A 105 -12.16 -29.95 -16.41
C ALA A 105 -11.47 -28.64 -16.01
N ASP A 106 -11.04 -27.85 -16.99
CA ASP A 106 -10.42 -26.53 -16.81
C ASP A 106 -11.45 -25.39 -16.80
N LYS A 107 -12.75 -25.73 -16.80
CA LYS A 107 -13.90 -24.81 -16.83
C LYS A 107 -14.01 -23.97 -18.12
N ASN A 108 -13.43 -24.40 -19.23
CA ASN A 108 -13.65 -23.77 -20.52
C ASN A 108 -15.01 -24.15 -21.09
N PRO A 109 -15.81 -23.20 -21.62
CA PRO A 109 -17.13 -23.50 -22.15
C PRO A 109 -17.04 -24.16 -23.53
N TRP A 110 -17.89 -25.17 -23.76
CA TRP A 110 -18.14 -25.76 -25.06
C TRP A 110 -19.61 -26.05 -25.26
N THR A 111 -20.13 -25.97 -26.48
CA THR A 111 -21.56 -26.02 -26.75
C THR A 111 -21.93 -27.28 -27.46
N ILE A 112 -23.01 -27.93 -27.02
CA ILE A 112 -23.61 -29.12 -27.65
C ILE A 112 -24.21 -28.73 -29.01
N LYS A 113 -23.72 -29.37 -30.06
CA LYS A 113 -24.18 -29.16 -31.43
C LYS A 113 -24.77 -30.46 -31.99
N LYS A 114 -25.74 -30.32 -32.91
CA LYS A 114 -26.19 -31.46 -33.69
C LYS A 114 -24.99 -32.01 -34.48
N GLY A 115 -24.71 -33.30 -34.31
CA GLY A 115 -23.54 -33.93 -34.94
C GLY A 115 -23.89 -35.30 -35.53
N LYS A 116 -22.93 -35.86 -36.30
CA LYS A 116 -22.96 -37.24 -36.75
C LYS A 116 -21.80 -37.99 -36.13
N ILE A 117 -22.12 -39.11 -35.49
CA ILE A 117 -21.13 -39.99 -34.84
C ILE A 117 -21.18 -41.33 -35.59
N ARG A 118 -20.09 -41.65 -36.30
CA ARG A 118 -19.97 -42.82 -37.16
C ARG A 118 -21.22 -43.07 -38.07
N GLY A 119 -21.71 -41.99 -38.71
CA GLY A 119 -22.81 -42.03 -39.65
C GLY A 119 -24.21 -41.76 -39.04
N GLU A 120 -24.39 -41.99 -37.78
CA GLU A 120 -25.69 -41.78 -37.07
C GLU A 120 -25.78 -40.37 -36.46
N GLU A 121 -26.96 -39.76 -36.55
CA GLU A 121 -27.20 -38.42 -35.95
C GLU A 121 -27.27 -38.49 -34.44
N SER A 122 -26.66 -37.50 -33.77
CA SER A 122 -26.83 -37.24 -32.33
C SER A 122 -27.33 -35.81 -32.11
N GLN A 123 -28.46 -35.70 -31.43
CA GLN A 123 -29.22 -34.44 -31.18
C GLN A 123 -29.11 -33.97 -29.73
N GLY A 124 -28.06 -34.36 -29.03
CA GLY A 124 -27.81 -34.05 -27.64
C GLY A 124 -26.76 -34.99 -27.06
N MET A 125 -26.58 -34.90 -25.75
CA MET A 125 -25.66 -35.73 -25.01
C MET A 125 -26.30 -36.17 -23.68
N ILE A 126 -26.22 -37.46 -23.38
CA ILE A 126 -26.56 -37.98 -22.06
C ILE A 126 -25.31 -37.83 -21.19
N CYS A 127 -25.42 -37.17 -20.03
CA CYS A 127 -24.25 -36.71 -19.30
C CYS A 127 -23.91 -37.63 -18.11
N ALA A 128 -22.63 -37.73 -17.79
CA ALA A 128 -22.09 -38.31 -16.58
C ALA A 128 -22.02 -37.25 -15.44
N GLU A 129 -21.71 -37.66 -14.22
CA GLU A 129 -21.62 -36.77 -13.06
C GLU A 129 -20.45 -35.72 -13.18
N ASP A 130 -19.29 -36.16 -13.68
CA ASP A 130 -18.11 -35.33 -13.86
C ASP A 130 -18.28 -34.32 -15.01
N GLU A 131 -19.00 -34.70 -16.08
CA GLU A 131 -19.31 -33.80 -17.18
C GLU A 131 -20.27 -32.67 -16.78
N LEU A 132 -21.00 -32.87 -15.69
CA LEU A 132 -21.90 -31.87 -15.09
C LEU A 132 -21.27 -31.16 -13.90
N HIS A 133 -20.05 -31.47 -13.52
CA HIS A 133 -19.37 -30.94 -12.31
C HIS A 133 -20.13 -31.14 -11.00
N ILE A 134 -20.96 -32.22 -10.89
CA ILE A 134 -21.74 -32.55 -9.70
C ILE A 134 -21.22 -33.78 -8.95
N GLY A 135 -20.25 -34.48 -9.52
CA GLY A 135 -19.54 -35.61 -8.95
C GLY A 135 -18.23 -35.86 -9.66
N THR A 136 -17.56 -36.97 -9.30
CA THR A 136 -16.24 -37.34 -9.87
C THR A 136 -16.27 -38.61 -10.70
N SER A 137 -17.43 -39.29 -10.76
CA SER A 137 -17.56 -40.55 -11.47
C SER A 137 -17.65 -40.33 -12.97
N HIS A 138 -16.81 -41.04 -13.72
CA HIS A 138 -16.83 -41.15 -15.18
C HIS A 138 -17.12 -42.58 -15.63
N ASP A 139 -17.60 -43.45 -14.74
CA ASP A 139 -17.82 -44.87 -15.04
C ASP A 139 -19.01 -45.13 -15.95
N GLY A 140 -19.82 -44.10 -16.23
CA GLY A 140 -20.99 -44.12 -17.10
C GLY A 140 -21.87 -42.89 -16.93
N ILE A 141 -23.05 -42.92 -17.61
CA ILE A 141 -24.04 -41.85 -17.46
C ILE A 141 -24.64 -41.86 -16.03
N MET A 142 -25.09 -40.71 -15.60
CA MET A 142 -25.84 -40.56 -14.36
C MET A 142 -27.28 -41.12 -14.55
N VAL A 143 -27.74 -42.01 -13.65
CA VAL A 143 -29.10 -42.55 -13.63
C VAL A 143 -29.87 -41.86 -12.53
N LEU A 144 -31.03 -41.29 -12.89
CA LEU A 144 -31.87 -40.49 -12.01
C LEU A 144 -33.04 -41.31 -11.44
N ASP A 145 -33.74 -40.76 -10.44
CA ASP A 145 -34.94 -41.35 -9.87
C ASP A 145 -35.99 -41.56 -10.97
N ALA A 146 -36.53 -42.79 -11.00
CA ALA A 146 -37.54 -43.22 -11.99
C ALA A 146 -38.83 -42.37 -11.96
N GLN A 147 -39.13 -41.70 -10.85
CA GLN A 147 -40.35 -40.89 -10.67
C GLN A 147 -40.25 -39.49 -11.32
N LEU A 148 -39.07 -39.05 -11.70
CA LEU A 148 -38.86 -37.72 -12.33
C LEU A 148 -39.56 -37.66 -13.69
N LYS A 149 -40.19 -36.51 -13.98
CA LYS A 149 -40.88 -36.29 -15.25
C LYS A 149 -39.89 -35.86 -16.35
N PRO A 150 -39.97 -36.45 -17.55
CA PRO A 150 -39.17 -35.95 -18.67
C PRO A 150 -39.46 -34.47 -18.95
N GLY A 151 -38.42 -33.74 -19.30
CA GLY A 151 -38.49 -32.30 -19.53
C GLY A 151 -38.38 -31.43 -18.30
N THR A 152 -38.34 -32.00 -17.07
CA THR A 152 -38.01 -31.23 -15.88
C THR A 152 -36.59 -30.67 -16.00
N LEU A 153 -36.38 -29.38 -15.64
CA LEU A 153 -35.06 -28.79 -15.63
C LEU A 153 -34.16 -29.50 -14.62
N PHE A 154 -32.99 -29.94 -15.05
CA PHE A 154 -32.12 -30.73 -14.20
C PHE A 154 -31.57 -29.87 -13.05
N SER A 155 -31.42 -28.55 -13.24
CA SER A 155 -31.11 -27.58 -12.20
C SER A 155 -32.07 -27.61 -11.00
N GLU A 156 -33.37 -27.85 -11.25
CA GLU A 156 -34.38 -27.98 -10.19
C GLU A 156 -34.25 -29.30 -9.42
N VAL A 157 -33.87 -30.38 -10.12
CA VAL A 157 -33.66 -31.70 -9.52
C VAL A 157 -32.46 -31.71 -8.55
N ILE A 158 -31.38 -31.07 -8.93
CA ILE A 158 -30.14 -31.02 -8.15
C ILE A 158 -30.18 -29.92 -7.08
N GLY A 159 -31.05 -28.91 -7.23
CA GLY A 159 -31.13 -27.78 -6.30
C GLY A 159 -29.87 -26.89 -6.37
N ILE A 160 -29.64 -26.33 -7.54
CA ILE A 160 -28.50 -25.41 -7.73
C ILE A 160 -28.66 -24.20 -6.83
N GLU A 161 -27.57 -23.86 -6.12
CA GLU A 161 -27.49 -22.65 -5.31
C GLU A 161 -26.90 -21.53 -6.14
N ASN A 162 -27.65 -20.42 -6.26
CA ASN A 162 -27.17 -19.15 -6.79
C ASN A 162 -26.97 -18.19 -5.62
N ASP A 163 -25.89 -17.43 -5.67
CA ASP A 163 -25.48 -16.49 -4.61
C ASP A 163 -24.84 -15.24 -5.20
N HIS A 164 -24.64 -14.21 -4.36
CA HIS A 164 -23.84 -13.04 -4.65
C HIS A 164 -22.76 -12.93 -3.60
N ILE A 165 -21.53 -12.74 -4.05
CA ILE A 165 -20.37 -12.70 -3.16
C ILE A 165 -19.84 -11.26 -3.13
N PHE A 166 -19.88 -10.67 -1.96
CA PHE A 166 -19.27 -9.38 -1.69
C PHE A 166 -17.77 -9.55 -1.48
N GLU A 167 -16.97 -8.84 -2.23
CA GLU A 167 -15.56 -8.67 -1.95
C GLU A 167 -15.38 -7.39 -1.12
N ILE A 168 -15.00 -7.56 0.16
CA ILE A 168 -14.89 -6.46 1.12
C ILE A 168 -13.42 -6.13 1.37
N GLY A 169 -13.03 -4.89 1.11
CA GLY A 169 -11.76 -4.29 1.49
C GLY A 169 -11.75 -3.90 2.97
N LEU A 170 -11.31 -4.83 3.85
CA LEU A 170 -11.26 -4.55 5.28
C LEU A 170 -9.99 -3.82 5.70
N THR A 171 -10.15 -2.69 6.36
CA THR A 171 -9.06 -2.03 7.05
C THR A 171 -8.58 -2.84 8.27
N PRO A 172 -7.29 -2.78 8.64
CA PRO A 172 -6.74 -3.60 9.72
C PRO A 172 -7.39 -3.41 11.10
N ASN A 173 -8.02 -2.27 11.36
CA ASN A 173 -8.73 -1.97 12.61
C ASN A 173 -10.12 -2.61 12.70
N ARG A 174 -10.71 -3.06 11.58
CA ARG A 174 -12.05 -3.65 11.54
C ARG A 174 -12.03 -5.17 11.76
N ALA A 175 -11.32 -5.60 12.82
CA ALA A 175 -11.26 -7.00 13.24
C ALA A 175 -12.64 -7.59 13.60
N ASP A 176 -13.55 -6.76 14.09
CA ASP A 176 -14.94 -7.07 14.41
C ASP A 176 -15.75 -7.57 13.20
N ALA A 177 -15.39 -7.16 11.98
CA ALA A 177 -16.09 -7.48 10.74
C ALA A 177 -15.44 -8.60 9.92
N MET A 178 -14.45 -9.34 10.47
CA MET A 178 -13.75 -10.41 9.74
C MET A 178 -14.52 -11.75 9.67
N SER A 179 -15.86 -11.69 9.62
CA SER A 179 -16.76 -12.85 9.53
C SER A 179 -18.12 -12.44 9.01
N HIS A 180 -18.94 -13.42 8.60
CA HIS A 180 -20.34 -13.17 8.23
C HIS A 180 -21.13 -12.60 9.40
N TRP A 181 -20.90 -13.11 10.62
CA TRP A 181 -21.50 -12.59 11.85
C TRP A 181 -21.13 -11.12 12.10
N GLY A 182 -19.84 -10.77 11.97
CA GLY A 182 -19.39 -9.39 12.17
C GLY A 182 -19.99 -8.42 11.15
N VAL A 183 -20.05 -8.79 9.88
CA VAL A 183 -20.71 -8.01 8.83
C VAL A 183 -22.22 -7.87 9.09
N ALA A 184 -22.90 -8.95 9.58
CA ALA A 184 -24.31 -8.90 9.92
C ALA A 184 -24.61 -7.91 11.05
N ARG A 185 -23.73 -7.80 12.07
CA ARG A 185 -23.85 -6.81 13.15
C ARG A 185 -23.82 -5.37 12.62
N ASP A 186 -22.86 -5.07 11.76
CA ASP A 186 -22.74 -3.74 11.14
C ASP A 186 -23.94 -3.42 10.24
N LEU A 187 -24.31 -4.38 9.39
CA LEU A 187 -25.48 -4.24 8.52
C LEU A 187 -26.76 -3.96 9.32
N ARG A 188 -26.96 -4.67 10.45
CA ARG A 188 -28.08 -4.41 11.36
C ARG A 188 -28.07 -2.97 11.89
N ALA A 189 -26.89 -2.48 12.31
CA ALA A 189 -26.79 -1.11 12.82
C ALA A 189 -27.20 -0.08 11.76
N GLY A 190 -26.74 -0.24 10.52
CA GLY A 190 -27.11 0.62 9.40
C GLY A 190 -28.60 0.54 9.05
N LEU A 191 -29.18 -0.67 9.02
CA LEU A 191 -30.60 -0.89 8.76
C LEU A 191 -31.49 -0.25 9.84
N LEU A 192 -31.15 -0.40 11.12
CA LEU A 192 -31.83 0.25 12.25
C LEU A 192 -31.80 1.77 12.10
N GLN A 193 -30.66 2.35 11.74
CA GLN A 193 -30.51 3.78 11.50
C GLN A 193 -31.38 4.27 10.32
N ASN A 194 -31.66 3.38 9.35
CA ASN A 194 -32.55 3.66 8.21
C ASN A 194 -34.03 3.30 8.50
N GLY A 195 -34.38 3.02 9.76
CA GLY A 195 -35.77 2.74 10.16
C GLY A 195 -36.23 1.29 9.96
N VAL A 196 -35.33 0.38 9.58
CA VAL A 196 -35.65 -1.05 9.39
C VAL A 196 -35.21 -1.82 10.65
N SER A 197 -36.19 -2.25 11.45
CA SER A 197 -35.91 -3.03 12.66
C SER A 197 -35.80 -4.51 12.33
N LEU A 198 -34.63 -5.10 12.56
CA LEU A 198 -34.34 -6.51 12.36
C LEU A 198 -33.56 -7.08 13.55
N GLU A 199 -33.84 -8.34 13.85
CA GLU A 199 -33.10 -9.10 14.88
C GLU A 199 -31.99 -9.92 14.23
N LEU A 200 -30.85 -10.06 14.97
CA LEU A 200 -29.82 -11.01 14.60
C LEU A 200 -30.18 -12.42 15.10
N ILE A 201 -29.98 -13.37 14.23
CA ILE A 201 -30.20 -14.81 14.52
C ILE A 201 -28.83 -15.44 14.74
N THR A 202 -28.55 -15.91 15.96
CA THR A 202 -27.30 -16.59 16.29
C THR A 202 -27.46 -18.10 16.31
N PRO A 203 -26.45 -18.88 15.92
CA PRO A 203 -26.44 -20.32 16.12
C PRO A 203 -26.71 -20.69 17.58
N SER A 204 -27.61 -21.64 17.83
CA SER A 204 -27.93 -22.09 19.17
C SER A 204 -26.90 -23.08 19.68
N THR A 205 -26.46 -22.93 20.92
CA THR A 205 -25.63 -23.92 21.64
C THR A 205 -26.44 -24.78 22.63
N SER A 206 -27.77 -24.66 22.63
CA SER A 206 -28.64 -25.37 23.61
C SER A 206 -28.60 -26.87 23.48
N SER A 207 -28.22 -27.41 22.33
CA SER A 207 -28.06 -28.86 22.11
C SER A 207 -26.71 -29.41 22.53
N PHE A 208 -25.78 -28.56 22.93
CA PHE A 208 -24.47 -29.00 23.41
C PHE A 208 -24.65 -29.81 24.70
N HIS A 209 -24.18 -31.04 24.68
CA HIS A 209 -24.15 -31.89 25.86
C HIS A 209 -22.99 -32.86 25.78
N VAL A 210 -22.46 -33.25 26.91
CA VAL A 210 -21.36 -34.24 27.01
C VAL A 210 -21.96 -35.63 27.00
N ASN A 211 -21.79 -36.39 25.91
CA ASN A 211 -22.34 -37.71 25.73
C ASN A 211 -21.71 -38.74 26.68
N ASN A 212 -20.40 -38.59 26.90
CA ASN A 212 -19.64 -39.44 27.83
C ASN A 212 -18.36 -38.68 28.29
N ARG A 213 -17.58 -39.27 29.19
CA ARG A 213 -16.29 -38.72 29.65
C ARG A 213 -15.18 -39.74 29.48
N SER A 214 -15.17 -40.43 28.32
CA SER A 214 -14.26 -41.54 28.06
C SER A 214 -12.94 -41.18 27.45
N LEU A 215 -12.79 -39.97 26.93
CA LEU A 215 -11.55 -39.46 26.35
C LEU A 215 -11.21 -38.07 26.94
N LYS A 216 -10.26 -38.05 27.85
CA LYS A 216 -9.80 -36.80 28.46
C LYS A 216 -8.41 -36.46 27.95
N ILE A 217 -8.23 -35.23 27.51
CA ILE A 217 -6.92 -34.64 27.18
C ILE A 217 -6.73 -33.45 28.13
N ASP A 218 -5.66 -33.52 28.92
CA ASP A 218 -5.32 -32.44 29.83
C ASP A 218 -4.69 -31.27 29.07
N VAL A 219 -4.95 -30.06 29.51
CA VAL A 219 -4.40 -28.84 28.87
C VAL A 219 -3.63 -28.04 29.90
N SER A 220 -2.48 -27.53 29.51
CA SER A 220 -1.71 -26.56 30.30
C SER A 220 -1.16 -25.44 29.42
N VAL A 221 -1.30 -24.21 29.88
CA VAL A 221 -0.75 -23.00 29.23
C VAL A 221 0.38 -22.49 30.11
N GLU A 222 1.62 -22.53 29.61
CA GLU A 222 2.80 -22.07 30.36
C GLU A 222 2.99 -20.56 30.28
N ASN A 223 2.50 -19.91 29.20
CA ASN A 223 2.60 -18.47 29.00
C ASN A 223 1.23 -17.85 28.72
N ASN A 224 0.60 -17.33 29.77
CA ASN A 224 -0.74 -16.70 29.70
C ASN A 224 -0.73 -15.31 29.04
N GLU A 225 0.44 -14.69 28.79
CA GLU A 225 0.53 -13.44 28.06
C GLU A 225 0.46 -13.67 26.54
N LEU A 226 1.02 -14.79 26.08
CA LEU A 226 1.00 -15.17 24.67
C LEU A 226 -0.28 -15.92 24.29
N ALA A 227 -0.86 -16.69 25.23
CA ALA A 227 -2.15 -17.36 25.08
C ALA A 227 -3.09 -17.00 26.25
N PRO A 228 -3.74 -15.82 26.21
CA PRO A 228 -4.62 -15.36 27.30
C PRO A 228 -5.84 -16.24 27.56
N ARG A 229 -6.38 -16.89 26.53
CA ARG A 229 -7.47 -17.87 26.65
C ARG A 229 -7.24 -19.07 25.75
N TYR A 230 -7.51 -20.26 26.30
CA TYR A 230 -7.40 -21.51 25.54
C TYR A 230 -8.54 -22.46 25.95
N CYS A 231 -9.39 -22.78 24.96
CA CYS A 231 -10.49 -23.72 25.14
C CYS A 231 -10.25 -25.00 24.32
N GLY A 232 -10.74 -26.12 24.81
CA GLY A 232 -10.68 -27.37 24.10
C GLY A 232 -11.74 -28.36 24.54
N VAL A 233 -12.12 -29.25 23.63
CA VAL A 233 -13.05 -30.38 23.89
C VAL A 233 -12.64 -31.59 23.07
N THR A 234 -12.88 -32.80 23.57
CA THR A 234 -12.61 -34.03 22.84
C THR A 234 -13.90 -34.58 22.23
N ILE A 235 -13.79 -35.06 21.00
CA ILE A 235 -14.89 -35.70 20.26
C ILE A 235 -14.38 -37.05 19.77
N LYS A 236 -15.19 -38.10 20.01
CA LYS A 236 -14.84 -39.49 19.73
C LYS A 236 -15.85 -40.10 18.76
N ASN A 237 -15.51 -41.26 18.20
CA ASN A 237 -16.38 -42.04 17.31
C ASN A 237 -16.84 -41.26 16.06
N LEU A 238 -16.09 -40.25 15.65
CA LEU A 238 -16.38 -39.53 14.41
C LEU A 238 -15.88 -40.29 13.17
N LYS A 239 -16.54 -40.04 12.05
CA LYS A 239 -16.17 -40.57 10.74
C LYS A 239 -15.77 -39.43 9.83
N VAL A 240 -14.49 -39.38 9.47
CA VAL A 240 -13.97 -38.43 8.49
C VAL A 240 -14.47 -38.83 7.09
N ALA A 241 -15.17 -37.95 6.41
CA ALA A 241 -15.76 -38.16 5.09
C ALA A 241 -15.90 -36.82 4.35
N ALA A 242 -16.35 -36.87 3.09
CA ALA A 242 -16.71 -35.67 2.37
C ALA A 242 -17.82 -34.89 3.10
N SER A 243 -17.73 -33.59 3.13
CA SER A 243 -18.74 -32.70 3.73
C SER A 243 -20.07 -32.77 2.97
N PRO A 244 -21.22 -32.52 3.64
CA PRO A 244 -22.50 -32.35 2.96
C PRO A 244 -22.45 -31.25 1.90
N THR A 245 -23.21 -31.39 0.82
CA THR A 245 -23.18 -30.46 -0.32
C THR A 245 -23.39 -28.99 0.07
N TRP A 246 -24.30 -28.71 1.01
CA TRP A 246 -24.54 -27.34 1.46
C TRP A 246 -23.31 -26.71 2.12
N LEU A 247 -22.51 -27.47 2.88
CA LEU A 247 -21.31 -26.99 3.52
C LEU A 247 -20.19 -26.75 2.48
N GLN A 248 -20.05 -27.70 1.53
CA GLN A 248 -19.14 -27.53 0.42
C GLN A 248 -19.46 -26.28 -0.41
N ASN A 249 -20.73 -26.04 -0.75
CA ASN A 249 -21.18 -24.90 -1.52
C ASN A 249 -20.89 -23.58 -0.79
N ARG A 250 -21.09 -23.52 0.53
CA ARG A 250 -20.75 -22.35 1.36
C ARG A 250 -19.27 -22.01 1.30
N LEU A 251 -18.40 -23.02 1.46
CA LEU A 251 -16.96 -22.80 1.38
C LEU A 251 -16.53 -22.43 -0.04
N LYS A 252 -17.04 -23.13 -1.06
CA LYS A 252 -16.75 -22.81 -2.47
C LYS A 252 -17.18 -21.40 -2.84
N SER A 253 -18.28 -20.90 -2.32
CA SER A 253 -18.79 -19.56 -2.63
C SER A 253 -17.82 -18.45 -2.19
N ILE A 254 -17.06 -18.66 -1.13
CA ILE A 254 -16.04 -17.71 -0.65
C ILE A 254 -14.62 -18.05 -1.13
N GLY A 255 -14.50 -19.02 -2.06
CA GLY A 255 -13.22 -19.38 -2.71
C GLY A 255 -12.41 -20.46 -2.00
N LEU A 256 -12.98 -21.15 -1.01
CA LEU A 256 -12.30 -22.25 -0.31
C LEU A 256 -12.62 -23.60 -0.97
N SER A 257 -11.61 -24.46 -1.05
CA SER A 257 -11.79 -25.84 -1.51
C SER A 257 -12.14 -26.73 -0.32
N PRO A 258 -13.27 -27.46 -0.36
CA PRO A 258 -13.61 -28.45 0.65
C PRO A 258 -12.56 -29.57 0.74
N ILE A 259 -12.28 -30.03 1.96
CA ILE A 259 -11.29 -31.07 2.24
C ILE A 259 -11.99 -32.33 2.82
N ASN A 260 -12.53 -32.17 4.02
CA ASN A 260 -13.33 -33.21 4.69
C ASN A 260 -14.22 -32.53 5.75
N ASN A 261 -15.20 -33.28 6.25
CA ASN A 261 -16.22 -32.75 7.16
C ASN A 261 -15.64 -32.11 8.44
N VAL A 262 -14.53 -32.61 8.98
CA VAL A 262 -13.91 -32.03 10.19
C VAL A 262 -13.22 -30.70 9.89
N VAL A 263 -12.36 -30.68 8.87
CA VAL A 263 -11.63 -29.46 8.48
C VAL A 263 -12.57 -28.40 7.93
N ASP A 264 -13.57 -28.82 7.15
CA ASP A 264 -14.55 -27.90 6.57
C ASP A 264 -15.43 -27.23 7.63
N ILE A 265 -15.78 -27.95 8.72
CA ILE A 265 -16.48 -27.34 9.87
C ILE A 265 -15.58 -26.28 10.54
N THR A 266 -14.30 -26.56 10.75
CA THR A 266 -13.41 -25.56 11.35
C THR A 266 -13.27 -24.31 10.47
N ASN A 267 -13.15 -24.48 9.16
CA ASN A 267 -13.14 -23.38 8.18
C ASN A 267 -14.49 -22.63 8.14
N TYR A 268 -15.60 -23.35 8.20
CA TYR A 268 -16.93 -22.77 8.22
C TYR A 268 -17.10 -21.85 9.45
N ILE A 269 -16.75 -22.30 10.65
CA ILE A 269 -16.86 -21.51 11.89
C ILE A 269 -15.93 -20.30 11.86
N LEU A 270 -14.72 -20.45 11.31
CA LEU A 270 -13.79 -19.33 11.12
C LEU A 270 -14.41 -18.23 10.27
N HIS A 271 -15.09 -18.56 9.17
CA HIS A 271 -15.73 -17.56 8.30
C HIS A 271 -17.13 -17.16 8.79
N GLU A 272 -17.80 -18.01 9.56
CA GLU A 272 -19.10 -17.71 10.15
C GLU A 272 -18.99 -16.73 11.31
N LEU A 273 -18.14 -17.02 12.30
CA LEU A 273 -18.03 -16.33 13.59
C LEU A 273 -16.74 -15.51 13.77
N GLY A 274 -15.74 -15.71 12.92
CA GLY A 274 -14.45 -15.03 13.02
C GLY A 274 -13.46 -15.69 14.00
N GLN A 275 -13.80 -16.88 14.54
CA GLN A 275 -12.96 -17.63 15.46
C GLN A 275 -12.22 -18.76 14.75
N PRO A 276 -10.89 -18.69 14.58
CA PRO A 276 -10.13 -19.82 14.08
C PRO A 276 -10.16 -21.00 15.05
N LEU A 277 -10.39 -22.18 14.52
CA LEU A 277 -10.39 -23.46 15.25
C LEU A 277 -9.32 -24.37 14.66
N HIS A 278 -8.81 -25.30 15.47
CA HIS A 278 -7.94 -26.36 15.00
C HIS A 278 -8.35 -27.73 15.56
N ALA A 279 -8.33 -28.76 14.71
CA ALA A 279 -8.63 -30.14 15.11
C ALA A 279 -7.37 -30.98 15.04
N PHE A 280 -6.95 -31.51 16.20
CA PHE A 280 -5.85 -32.47 16.30
C PHE A 280 -6.42 -33.88 16.33
N ASP A 281 -5.76 -34.83 15.67
CA ASP A 281 -6.03 -36.26 15.87
C ASP A 281 -5.64 -36.65 17.31
N ALA A 282 -6.62 -36.98 18.11
CA ALA A 282 -6.42 -37.28 19.52
C ALA A 282 -5.50 -38.48 19.76
N SER A 283 -5.42 -39.41 18.82
CA SER A 283 -4.54 -40.59 18.89
C SER A 283 -3.06 -40.24 18.72
N LYS A 284 -2.78 -39.05 18.13
CA LYS A 284 -1.42 -38.54 17.88
C LYS A 284 -0.91 -37.60 18.99
N ILE A 285 -1.72 -37.31 20.01
CA ILE A 285 -1.34 -36.50 21.17
C ILE A 285 -0.67 -37.38 22.21
N ASN A 286 0.63 -37.41 22.23
CA ASN A 286 1.41 -38.23 23.17
C ASN A 286 1.18 -37.77 24.61
N GLY A 287 1.03 -38.77 25.52
CA GLY A 287 0.77 -38.51 26.93
C GLY A 287 -0.61 -37.96 27.27
N GLY A 288 -1.55 -37.85 26.30
CA GLY A 288 -2.90 -37.32 26.51
C GLY A 288 -2.92 -35.91 27.03
N LYS A 289 -1.95 -35.08 26.66
CA LYS A 289 -1.80 -33.71 27.19
C LYS A 289 -1.39 -32.73 26.09
N VAL A 290 -2.04 -31.57 26.06
CA VAL A 290 -1.69 -30.42 25.26
C VAL A 290 -0.99 -29.39 26.14
N ILE A 291 0.15 -28.89 25.66
CA ILE A 291 0.98 -27.93 26.37
C ILE A 291 1.25 -26.74 25.44
N VAL A 292 0.73 -25.58 25.81
CA VAL A 292 0.96 -24.33 25.07
C VAL A 292 2.16 -23.60 25.65
N LYS A 293 3.27 -23.56 24.88
CA LYS A 293 4.58 -23.04 25.34
C LYS A 293 5.46 -22.55 24.19
N THR A 294 6.52 -21.84 24.49
CA THR A 294 7.60 -21.55 23.55
C THR A 294 8.69 -22.64 23.61
N LEU A 295 9.46 -22.77 22.54
CA LEU A 295 10.53 -23.75 22.43
C LEU A 295 11.89 -23.06 22.25
N PRO A 296 13.02 -23.78 22.50
CA PRO A 296 14.36 -23.24 22.23
C PRO A 296 14.53 -22.79 20.78
N GLU A 297 15.30 -21.71 20.60
CA GLU A 297 15.65 -21.20 19.26
C GLU A 297 16.32 -22.28 18.40
N GLY A 298 15.92 -22.36 17.13
CA GLY A 298 16.47 -23.34 16.18
C GLY A 298 15.84 -24.73 16.24
N THR A 299 14.83 -24.95 17.09
CA THR A 299 14.05 -26.21 17.08
C THR A 299 13.41 -26.38 15.69
N LEU A 300 13.56 -27.59 15.12
CA LEU A 300 13.01 -27.92 13.80
C LEU A 300 11.54 -28.32 13.92
N PHE A 301 10.72 -27.83 13.01
CA PHE A 301 9.29 -28.15 12.93
C PHE A 301 8.82 -28.21 11.49
N THR A 302 8.15 -29.30 11.11
CA THR A 302 7.58 -29.47 9.76
C THR A 302 6.10 -29.10 9.75
N THR A 303 5.77 -28.09 8.97
CA THR A 303 4.40 -27.59 8.80
C THR A 303 3.60 -28.40 7.79
N LEU A 304 2.26 -28.20 7.74
CA LEU A 304 1.33 -28.91 6.86
C LEU A 304 1.67 -28.82 5.36
N ASP A 305 2.39 -27.80 4.94
CA ASP A 305 2.91 -27.61 3.58
C ASP A 305 4.16 -28.47 3.29
N GLY A 306 4.63 -29.28 4.26
CA GLY A 306 5.82 -30.12 4.13
C GLY A 306 7.13 -29.36 4.27
N VAL A 307 7.11 -28.10 4.62
CA VAL A 307 8.32 -27.26 4.78
C VAL A 307 8.86 -27.38 6.20
N GLU A 308 10.15 -27.73 6.33
CA GLU A 308 10.86 -27.72 7.61
C GLU A 308 11.25 -26.28 7.97
N ARG A 309 10.85 -25.81 9.14
CA ARG A 309 11.09 -24.46 9.65
C ARG A 309 11.92 -24.50 10.93
N LYS A 310 12.78 -23.49 11.10
CA LYS A 310 13.52 -23.26 12.34
C LYS A 310 12.74 -22.28 13.19
N LEU A 311 12.31 -22.75 14.37
CA LEU A 311 11.54 -21.93 15.31
C LEU A 311 12.44 -20.90 16.00
N ASP A 312 11.85 -19.77 16.35
CA ASP A 312 12.44 -18.75 17.21
C ASP A 312 11.92 -18.96 18.65
N LYS A 313 12.67 -18.50 19.63
CA LYS A 313 12.29 -18.58 21.06
C LYS A 313 11.01 -17.81 21.41
N GLU A 314 10.57 -16.87 20.55
CA GLU A 314 9.33 -16.12 20.72
C GLU A 314 8.13 -16.79 20.04
N ASP A 315 8.35 -17.86 19.25
CA ASP A 315 7.28 -18.56 18.58
C ASP A 315 6.50 -19.41 19.58
N LEU A 316 5.20 -19.10 19.71
CA LEU A 316 4.30 -19.87 20.55
C LEU A 316 3.89 -21.15 19.84
N MET A 317 4.04 -22.27 20.54
CA MET A 317 3.76 -23.59 20.01
C MET A 317 2.72 -24.33 20.83
N ILE A 318 1.92 -25.14 20.17
CA ILE A 318 1.07 -26.14 20.78
C ILE A 318 1.81 -27.46 20.68
N CYS A 319 2.10 -28.05 21.83
CA CYS A 319 2.90 -29.26 21.94
C CYS A 319 2.10 -30.37 22.64
N ASP A 320 2.50 -31.62 22.44
CA ASP A 320 2.17 -32.71 23.35
C ASP A 320 3.30 -32.86 24.40
N THR A 321 3.40 -33.98 25.09
CA THR A 321 4.47 -34.24 26.08
C THR A 321 5.84 -34.47 25.46
N GLU A 322 5.94 -34.74 24.16
CA GLU A 322 7.15 -35.14 23.47
C GLU A 322 7.57 -34.18 22.37
N LYS A 323 6.63 -33.64 21.58
CA LYS A 323 6.93 -32.89 20.37
C LYS A 323 5.97 -31.70 20.13
N PRO A 324 6.39 -30.71 19.32
CA PRO A 324 5.50 -29.65 18.82
C PRO A 324 4.50 -30.20 17.80
N MET A 325 3.28 -29.68 17.84
CA MET A 325 2.16 -30.10 16.99
C MET A 325 1.65 -28.99 16.06
N CYS A 326 1.72 -27.72 16.51
CA CYS A 326 1.21 -26.57 15.75
C CYS A 326 1.95 -25.29 16.16
N ILE A 327 2.16 -24.39 15.18
CA ILE A 327 2.52 -23.00 15.47
C ILE A 327 1.24 -22.27 15.83
N ALA A 328 1.09 -21.89 17.10
CA ALA A 328 -0.14 -21.36 17.67
C ALA A 328 -0.69 -20.17 16.88
N GLY A 329 -1.93 -20.30 16.39
CA GLY A 329 -2.63 -19.28 15.62
C GLY A 329 -2.07 -18.99 14.22
N VAL A 330 -1.09 -19.77 13.74
CA VAL A 330 -0.44 -19.57 12.44
C VAL A 330 -0.64 -20.77 11.52
N PHE A 331 -0.05 -21.95 11.86
CA PHE A 331 -0.11 -23.08 10.96
C PHE A 331 0.13 -24.43 11.66
N GLY A 332 -0.65 -25.44 11.29
CA GLY A 332 -0.56 -26.79 11.84
C GLY A 332 0.69 -27.55 11.40
N GLY A 333 1.04 -28.58 12.17
CA GLY A 333 2.11 -29.54 11.85
C GLY A 333 1.60 -30.75 11.07
N ILE A 334 2.43 -31.30 10.21
CA ILE A 334 2.09 -32.42 9.33
C ILE A 334 1.67 -33.69 10.09
N ASP A 335 2.25 -33.93 11.27
CA ASP A 335 2.10 -35.19 12.00
C ASP A 335 0.83 -35.25 12.87
N SER A 336 0.26 -34.09 13.24
CA SER A 336 -0.84 -33.99 14.21
C SER A 336 -2.23 -33.79 13.58
N GLY A 337 -2.27 -33.60 12.27
CA GLY A 337 -3.49 -33.31 11.54
C GLY A 337 -4.45 -34.50 11.43
N VAL A 338 -5.71 -34.18 11.13
CA VAL A 338 -6.80 -35.14 10.86
C VAL A 338 -6.56 -35.83 9.52
N THR A 339 -6.79 -37.15 9.49
CA THR A 339 -6.68 -38.00 8.30
C THR A 339 -7.99 -38.79 8.10
N GLU A 340 -8.15 -39.47 6.99
CA GLU A 340 -9.31 -40.29 6.70
C GLU A 340 -9.54 -41.44 7.75
N THR A 341 -8.47 -41.80 8.45
CA THR A 341 -8.51 -42.86 9.49
C THR A 341 -8.75 -42.33 10.89
N THR A 342 -8.81 -41.00 11.06
CA THR A 342 -9.05 -40.37 12.36
C THR A 342 -10.46 -40.68 12.87
N THR A 343 -10.56 -41.17 14.10
CA THR A 343 -11.82 -41.49 14.77
C THR A 343 -12.09 -40.65 16.02
N SER A 344 -11.09 -39.92 16.48
CA SER A 344 -11.20 -39.07 17.67
C SER A 344 -10.35 -37.83 17.50
N ILE A 345 -10.86 -36.67 17.92
CA ILE A 345 -10.15 -35.38 17.81
C ILE A 345 -10.13 -34.66 19.16
N PHE A 346 -9.11 -33.81 19.32
CA PHE A 346 -9.12 -32.69 20.26
C PHE A 346 -9.37 -31.42 19.46
N LEU A 347 -10.50 -30.77 19.69
CA LEU A 347 -10.88 -29.54 19.03
C LEU A 347 -10.45 -28.36 19.90
N GLU A 348 -9.67 -27.46 19.32
CA GLU A 348 -9.11 -26.23 19.92
C GLU A 348 -9.86 -25.00 19.47
N SER A 349 -10.09 -24.08 20.42
CA SER A 349 -10.50 -22.70 20.18
C SER A 349 -9.74 -21.81 21.15
N ALA A 350 -8.98 -20.86 20.67
CA ALA A 350 -8.11 -20.08 21.52
C ALA A 350 -8.11 -18.56 21.17
N TYR A 351 -7.62 -17.76 22.11
CA TYR A 351 -7.23 -16.37 21.88
C TYR A 351 -5.73 -16.22 22.10
N PHE A 352 -5.00 -15.96 21.05
CA PHE A 352 -3.55 -15.72 21.10
C PHE A 352 -3.23 -14.24 21.01
N ASN A 353 -2.08 -13.85 21.58
CA ASN A 353 -1.61 -12.47 21.52
C ASN A 353 -1.39 -12.02 20.06
N PRO A 354 -2.08 -10.98 19.59
CA PRO A 354 -2.01 -10.52 18.19
C PRO A 354 -0.60 -10.18 17.72
N ILE A 355 0.20 -9.54 18.59
CA ILE A 355 1.56 -9.11 18.26
C ILE A 355 2.47 -10.34 18.08
N SER A 356 2.33 -11.35 18.95
CA SER A 356 3.08 -12.60 18.87
C SER A 356 2.76 -13.33 17.55
N VAL A 357 1.49 -13.53 17.23
CA VAL A 357 1.06 -14.18 15.98
C VAL A 357 1.61 -13.44 14.77
N ARG A 358 1.50 -12.11 14.74
CA ARG A 358 2.01 -11.28 13.64
C ARG A 358 3.52 -11.43 13.43
N LYS A 359 4.30 -11.40 14.52
CA LYS A 359 5.75 -11.57 14.47
C LYS A 359 6.13 -12.94 13.92
N THR A 360 5.48 -13.99 14.43
CA THR A 360 5.73 -15.38 14.02
C THR A 360 5.32 -15.61 12.56
N ALA A 361 4.13 -15.20 12.16
CA ALA A 361 3.65 -15.30 10.78
C ALA A 361 4.61 -14.61 9.79
N LYS A 362 5.04 -13.39 10.11
CA LYS A 362 6.00 -12.63 9.28
C LYS A 362 7.37 -13.30 9.23
N ARG A 363 7.87 -13.82 10.34
CA ARG A 363 9.18 -14.51 10.44
C ARG A 363 9.24 -15.72 9.53
N HIS A 364 8.17 -16.51 9.52
CA HIS A 364 8.08 -17.72 8.72
C HIS A 364 7.50 -17.52 7.31
N GLY A 365 7.10 -16.30 6.95
CA GLY A 365 6.47 -16.00 5.66
C GLY A 365 5.12 -16.71 5.48
N LEU A 366 4.39 -16.96 6.56
CA LEU A 366 3.10 -17.64 6.59
C LEU A 366 1.96 -16.62 6.69
N ASN A 367 1.07 -16.62 5.73
CA ASN A 367 -0.14 -15.80 5.74
C ASN A 367 -1.35 -16.73 5.55
N THR A 368 -2.01 -17.07 6.64
CA THR A 368 -3.18 -17.96 6.66
C THR A 368 -4.42 -17.19 7.11
N ASP A 369 -5.61 -17.74 6.82
CA ASP A 369 -6.87 -17.17 7.28
C ASP A 369 -6.95 -17.06 8.82
N ALA A 370 -6.31 -17.99 9.53
CA ALA A 370 -6.19 -17.95 10.98
C ALA A 370 -5.26 -16.84 11.45
N SER A 371 -4.02 -16.77 10.91
CA SER A 371 -3.05 -15.74 11.29
C SER A 371 -3.56 -14.33 10.95
N PHE A 372 -4.24 -14.18 9.81
CA PHE A 372 -4.86 -12.92 9.40
C PHE A 372 -5.86 -12.37 10.44
N ARG A 373 -6.64 -13.26 11.09
CA ARG A 373 -7.60 -12.88 12.15
C ARG A 373 -6.91 -12.65 13.48
N PHE A 374 -6.09 -13.60 13.94
CA PHE A 374 -5.39 -13.50 15.21
C PHE A 374 -4.49 -12.25 15.31
N GLU A 375 -3.73 -11.93 14.24
CA GLU A 375 -2.82 -10.79 14.25
C GLU A 375 -3.52 -9.42 14.36
N ARG A 376 -4.80 -9.37 14.01
CA ARG A 376 -5.65 -8.16 14.12
C ARG A 376 -6.45 -8.11 15.41
N GLY A 377 -6.50 -9.23 16.14
CA GLY A 377 -7.28 -9.40 17.35
C GLY A 377 -8.71 -9.88 17.06
N ILE A 378 -9.03 -11.04 17.59
CA ILE A 378 -10.37 -11.62 17.54
C ILE A 378 -11.12 -11.33 18.84
N ASP A 379 -12.40 -11.72 18.93
CA ASP A 379 -13.17 -11.62 20.16
C ASP A 379 -12.67 -12.65 21.20
N PRO A 380 -12.12 -12.23 22.34
CA PRO A 380 -11.65 -13.15 23.38
C PRO A 380 -12.82 -13.90 24.06
N ASN A 381 -14.05 -13.40 23.94
CA ASN A 381 -15.21 -13.95 24.65
C ASN A 381 -16.03 -14.95 23.80
N ILE A 382 -15.84 -14.98 22.46
CA ILE A 382 -16.52 -15.90 21.57
C ILE A 382 -15.92 -17.31 21.56
N THR A 383 -14.72 -17.49 22.11
CA THR A 383 -13.87 -18.70 22.01
C THR A 383 -14.63 -19.97 22.42
N GLU A 384 -15.27 -20.00 23.59
CA GLU A 384 -16.03 -21.14 24.07
C GLU A 384 -17.31 -21.38 23.24
N TYR A 385 -18.03 -20.29 22.92
CA TYR A 385 -19.23 -20.35 22.10
C TYR A 385 -18.96 -20.98 20.73
N ALA A 386 -17.92 -20.52 20.04
CA ALA A 386 -17.53 -21.05 18.74
C ALA A 386 -17.12 -22.54 18.82
N LEU A 387 -16.42 -22.93 19.89
CA LEU A 387 -16.07 -24.32 20.18
C LEU A 387 -17.33 -25.20 20.29
N MET A 388 -18.33 -24.74 21.06
CA MET A 388 -19.59 -25.48 21.25
C MET A 388 -20.36 -25.62 19.94
N VAL A 389 -20.46 -24.54 19.13
CA VAL A 389 -21.14 -24.60 17.82
C VAL A 389 -20.43 -25.59 16.89
N ALA A 390 -19.10 -25.57 16.83
CA ALA A 390 -18.34 -26.51 16.03
C ALA A 390 -18.49 -27.95 16.51
N ALA A 391 -18.48 -28.17 17.83
CA ALA A 391 -18.67 -29.52 18.39
C ALA A 391 -20.06 -30.10 18.06
N ILE A 392 -21.13 -29.32 18.15
CA ILE A 392 -22.48 -29.71 17.73
C ILE A 392 -22.49 -30.07 16.24
N MET A 393 -21.91 -29.27 15.39
CA MET A 393 -21.81 -29.54 13.95
C MET A 393 -21.03 -30.85 13.67
N MET A 394 -19.99 -31.14 14.44
CA MET A 394 -19.22 -32.38 14.29
C MET A 394 -20.04 -33.60 14.74
N GLU A 395 -20.85 -33.47 15.79
CA GLU A 395 -21.79 -34.51 16.19
C GLU A 395 -22.82 -34.77 15.08
N GLU A 396 -23.42 -33.72 14.51
CA GLU A 396 -24.45 -33.84 13.49
C GLU A 396 -23.92 -34.33 12.13
N ILE A 397 -22.72 -33.86 11.72
CA ILE A 397 -22.23 -34.11 10.35
C ILE A 397 -21.21 -35.25 10.31
N ALA A 398 -20.39 -35.41 11.33
CA ALA A 398 -19.38 -36.44 11.37
C ALA A 398 -19.76 -37.64 12.25
N GLY A 399 -20.93 -37.62 12.91
CA GLY A 399 -21.44 -38.68 13.79
C GLY A 399 -20.63 -38.82 15.07
N GLY A 400 -19.91 -37.78 15.49
CA GLY A 400 -19.06 -37.80 16.69
C GLY A 400 -19.87 -37.77 18.00
N GLU A 401 -19.21 -38.16 19.10
CA GLU A 401 -19.72 -38.04 20.47
C GLU A 401 -18.81 -37.08 21.25
N ILE A 402 -19.35 -36.06 21.91
CA ILE A 402 -18.62 -35.15 22.78
C ILE A 402 -18.17 -35.95 24.02
N SER A 403 -16.86 -36.13 24.21
CA SER A 403 -16.25 -37.09 25.12
C SER A 403 -15.46 -36.47 26.26
N SER A 404 -15.56 -35.16 26.48
CA SER A 404 -15.05 -34.45 27.66
C SER A 404 -15.91 -33.23 27.97
N ASP A 405 -15.79 -32.74 29.20
CA ASP A 405 -16.21 -31.37 29.52
C ASP A 405 -15.31 -30.39 28.74
N VAL A 406 -15.82 -29.20 28.47
CA VAL A 406 -15.03 -28.13 27.89
C VAL A 406 -13.94 -27.70 28.87
N VAL A 407 -12.69 -27.74 28.43
CA VAL A 407 -11.59 -27.12 29.16
C VAL A 407 -11.54 -25.65 28.72
N ASP A 408 -11.65 -24.71 29.66
CA ASP A 408 -11.48 -23.26 29.42
C ASP A 408 -10.44 -22.70 30.41
N ILE A 409 -9.28 -22.35 29.89
CA ILE A 409 -8.20 -21.72 30.65
C ILE A 409 -8.22 -20.23 30.33
N TYR A 410 -8.78 -19.42 31.22
CA TYR A 410 -8.88 -17.97 31.08
C TYR A 410 -8.53 -17.29 32.44
N PRO A 411 -7.24 -17.30 32.82
CA PRO A 411 -6.82 -16.86 34.15
C PRO A 411 -7.04 -15.39 34.41
N LYS A 412 -6.98 -14.55 33.37
CA LYS A 412 -7.22 -13.12 33.46
C LYS A 412 -8.12 -12.70 32.33
N LYS A 413 -9.38 -12.40 32.65
CA LYS A 413 -10.35 -11.92 31.66
C LYS A 413 -9.85 -10.60 31.04
N ILE A 414 -10.05 -10.49 29.74
CA ILE A 414 -9.88 -9.23 29.02
C ILE A 414 -11.15 -8.43 29.26
N GLU A 415 -10.98 -7.29 29.93
CA GLU A 415 -12.10 -6.42 30.34
C GLU A 415 -12.59 -5.57 29.15
N ASP A 416 -13.89 -5.28 29.17
CA ASP A 416 -14.52 -4.34 28.27
C ASP A 416 -14.03 -2.90 28.57
N HIS A 417 -13.92 -2.06 27.55
CA HIS A 417 -13.43 -0.68 27.70
C HIS A 417 -14.53 0.26 28.20
N GLN A 418 -14.22 1.05 29.24
CA GLN A 418 -15.12 2.06 29.76
C GLN A 418 -14.74 3.45 29.25
N VAL A 419 -15.70 4.15 28.65
CA VAL A 419 -15.51 5.48 28.07
C VAL A 419 -16.65 6.38 28.48
N PHE A 420 -16.38 7.67 28.70
CA PHE A 420 -17.37 8.72 28.82
C PHE A 420 -17.46 9.49 27.51
N LEU A 421 -18.63 9.51 26.87
CA LEU A 421 -18.92 10.22 25.63
C LEU A 421 -19.59 11.57 25.95
N SER A 422 -18.92 12.69 25.71
CA SER A 422 -19.45 14.03 25.87
C SER A 422 -20.27 14.47 24.65
N TYR A 423 -21.49 14.97 24.87
CA TYR A 423 -22.31 15.50 23.78
C TYR A 423 -21.70 16.74 23.12
N GLU A 424 -21.12 17.63 23.93
CA GLU A 424 -20.44 18.83 23.42
C GLU A 424 -19.25 18.47 22.54
N ASN A 425 -18.41 17.54 23.00
CA ASN A 425 -17.25 17.11 22.25
C ASN A 425 -17.66 16.36 20.96
N THR A 426 -18.72 15.55 21.04
CA THR A 426 -19.32 14.88 19.88
C THR A 426 -19.76 15.90 18.82
N ALA A 427 -20.55 16.90 19.19
CA ALA A 427 -21.01 17.95 18.29
C ALA A 427 -19.83 18.78 17.73
N ARG A 428 -18.82 19.08 18.56
CA ARG A 428 -17.63 19.82 18.15
C ARG A 428 -16.80 19.08 17.10
N LEU A 429 -16.59 17.77 17.27
CA LEU A 429 -15.78 16.96 16.35
C LEU A 429 -16.53 16.64 15.04
N ILE A 430 -17.83 16.33 15.14
CA ILE A 430 -18.68 16.04 13.98
C ILE A 430 -19.00 17.32 13.19
N GLY A 431 -19.11 18.45 13.88
CA GLY A 431 -19.47 19.73 13.29
C GLY A 431 -21.00 19.98 13.21
N GLU A 432 -21.81 19.01 13.67
CA GLU A 432 -23.26 19.08 13.76
C GLU A 432 -23.75 18.39 15.04
N GLU A 433 -24.83 18.90 15.62
CA GLU A 433 -25.46 18.29 16.80
C GLU A 433 -26.36 17.12 16.38
N ILE A 434 -26.01 15.90 16.78
CA ILE A 434 -26.83 14.71 16.56
C ILE A 434 -27.77 14.56 17.77
N PRO A 435 -29.09 14.26 17.56
CA PRO A 435 -30.02 14.06 18.66
C PRO A 435 -29.55 12.99 19.65
N LYS A 436 -29.64 13.29 20.96
CA LYS A 436 -29.16 12.39 22.04
C LYS A 436 -29.74 10.97 21.94
N GLU A 437 -31.01 10.85 21.56
CA GLU A 437 -31.68 9.55 21.39
C GLU A 437 -31.12 8.78 20.19
N THR A 438 -30.78 9.46 19.10
CA THR A 438 -30.11 8.83 17.94
C THR A 438 -28.73 8.30 18.32
N ILE A 439 -27.95 9.06 19.08
CA ILE A 439 -26.65 8.60 19.61
C ILE A 439 -26.82 7.32 20.43
N LYS A 440 -27.79 7.28 21.35
CA LYS A 440 -28.08 6.11 22.17
C LYS A 440 -28.50 4.89 21.32
N GLN A 441 -29.38 5.10 20.33
CA GLN A 441 -29.80 4.05 19.41
C GLN A 441 -28.63 3.46 18.63
N ILE A 442 -27.75 4.31 18.12
CA ILE A 442 -26.54 3.90 17.40
C ILE A 442 -25.64 3.06 18.30
N LEU A 443 -25.31 3.59 19.50
CA LEU A 443 -24.45 2.88 20.44
C LEU A 443 -25.03 1.50 20.80
N THR A 444 -26.35 1.43 21.08
CA THR A 444 -27.02 0.16 21.39
C THR A 444 -27.03 -0.78 20.20
N SER A 445 -27.19 -0.27 18.97
CA SER A 445 -27.17 -1.10 17.74
C SER A 445 -25.79 -1.74 17.48
N LEU A 446 -24.72 -1.10 17.98
CA LEU A 446 -23.33 -1.58 17.93
C LEU A 446 -22.95 -2.44 19.15
N GLU A 447 -23.93 -2.84 19.97
CA GLU A 447 -23.72 -3.64 21.20
C GLU A 447 -22.90 -2.91 22.29
N ILE A 448 -22.77 -1.59 22.18
CA ILE A 448 -22.14 -0.75 23.19
C ILE A 448 -23.14 -0.52 24.32
N LYS A 449 -22.80 -0.96 25.53
CA LYS A 449 -23.67 -0.88 26.68
C LYS A 449 -23.66 0.52 27.26
N ILE A 450 -24.86 1.08 27.49
CA ILE A 450 -25.05 2.36 28.18
C ILE A 450 -25.16 2.08 29.68
N ASN A 451 -24.22 2.62 30.46
CA ASN A 451 -24.16 2.45 31.92
C ASN A 451 -24.96 3.53 32.63
N ASN A 452 -24.74 4.79 32.28
CA ASN A 452 -25.42 5.96 32.85
C ASN A 452 -25.54 7.07 31.80
N VAL A 453 -26.54 7.91 31.97
CA VAL A 453 -26.83 9.07 31.11
C VAL A 453 -26.88 10.30 32.01
N THR A 454 -26.17 11.37 31.57
CA THR A 454 -26.16 12.67 32.23
C THR A 454 -26.62 13.76 31.26
N GLU A 455 -26.75 15.00 31.71
CA GLU A 455 -27.04 16.13 30.79
C GLU A 455 -25.90 16.40 29.81
N THR A 456 -24.65 16.13 30.22
CA THR A 456 -23.43 16.46 29.47
C THR A 456 -22.88 15.30 28.65
N GLY A 457 -23.33 14.05 28.91
CA GLY A 457 -22.79 12.90 28.18
C GLY A 457 -23.31 11.56 28.69
N ILE A 458 -22.70 10.50 28.18
CA ILE A 458 -23.07 9.10 28.39
C ILE A 458 -21.84 8.31 28.84
N GLY A 459 -21.95 7.58 29.95
CA GLY A 459 -20.98 6.56 30.34
C GLY A 459 -21.31 5.24 29.70
N ILE A 460 -20.37 4.67 28.99
CA ILE A 460 -20.54 3.49 28.14
C ILE A 460 -19.50 2.40 28.41
N THR A 461 -19.85 1.17 28.10
CA THR A 461 -18.95 0.02 28.10
C THR A 461 -18.91 -0.57 26.69
N ILE A 462 -17.72 -0.64 26.13
CA ILE A 462 -17.46 -1.10 24.77
C ILE A 462 -16.96 -2.55 24.84
N PRO A 463 -17.57 -3.49 24.11
CA PRO A 463 -17.17 -4.90 24.13
C PRO A 463 -15.69 -5.09 23.73
N ALA A 464 -15.02 -6.04 24.37
CA ALA A 464 -13.59 -6.32 24.16
C ALA A 464 -13.22 -6.73 22.71
N TYR A 465 -14.18 -7.20 21.91
CA TYR A 465 -13.95 -7.50 20.48
C TYR A 465 -13.75 -6.24 19.62
N ARG A 466 -14.15 -5.04 20.13
CA ARG A 466 -13.85 -3.76 19.51
C ARG A 466 -12.52 -3.24 20.02
N ASN A 467 -11.46 -3.90 19.60
CA ASN A 467 -10.08 -3.60 20.02
C ASN A 467 -9.54 -2.26 19.52
N ASP A 468 -10.20 -1.67 18.54
CA ASP A 468 -9.92 -0.36 17.94
C ASP A 468 -10.64 0.80 18.64
N VAL A 469 -11.74 0.54 19.38
CA VAL A 469 -12.60 1.56 20.00
C VAL A 469 -12.29 1.65 21.48
N THR A 470 -11.29 2.45 21.83
CA THR A 470 -10.78 2.54 23.22
C THR A 470 -10.88 3.93 23.83
N ARG A 471 -11.16 4.97 23.04
CA ARG A 471 -11.20 6.37 23.43
C ARG A 471 -12.51 7.03 23.00
N GLU A 472 -12.82 8.17 23.57
CA GLU A 472 -13.99 8.96 23.20
C GLU A 472 -14.05 9.29 21.71
N ALA A 473 -12.90 9.66 21.09
CA ALA A 473 -12.84 9.99 19.69
C ALA A 473 -13.22 8.78 18.79
N ASP A 474 -12.81 7.57 19.18
CA ASP A 474 -13.13 6.34 18.45
C ASP A 474 -14.65 6.05 18.53
N VAL A 475 -15.28 6.32 19.68
CA VAL A 475 -16.74 6.19 19.84
C VAL A 475 -17.49 7.23 18.99
N ILE A 476 -16.97 8.47 18.92
CA ILE A 476 -17.56 9.52 18.08
C ILE A 476 -17.49 9.10 16.59
N GLU A 477 -16.40 8.48 16.16
CA GLU A 477 -16.26 7.92 14.82
C GLU A 477 -17.31 6.84 14.56
N GLU A 478 -17.53 5.93 15.50
CA GLU A 478 -18.56 4.90 15.40
C GLU A 478 -19.97 5.48 15.27
N VAL A 479 -20.28 6.51 16.07
CA VAL A 479 -21.55 7.22 15.97
C VAL A 479 -21.70 7.85 14.59
N LEU A 480 -20.66 8.53 14.09
CA LEU A 480 -20.68 9.21 12.81
C LEU A 480 -20.77 8.24 11.64
N ARG A 481 -20.06 7.11 11.69
CA ARG A 481 -20.07 6.04 10.71
C ARG A 481 -21.48 5.48 10.50
N VAL A 482 -22.18 5.17 11.58
CA VAL A 482 -23.56 4.64 11.51
C VAL A 482 -24.58 5.73 11.20
N TYR A 483 -24.40 6.94 11.74
CA TYR A 483 -25.26 8.10 11.40
C TYR A 483 -25.19 8.42 9.91
N GLY A 484 -23.98 8.32 9.32
CA GLY A 484 -23.68 8.53 7.91
C GLY A 484 -22.99 9.87 7.64
N TYR A 485 -21.76 9.79 7.15
CA TYR A 485 -20.92 10.96 6.80
C TYR A 485 -21.63 11.91 5.82
N ASN A 486 -22.37 11.35 4.86
CA ASN A 486 -23.08 12.12 3.82
C ASN A 486 -24.29 12.90 4.36
N ARG A 487 -24.75 12.65 5.59
CA ARG A 487 -25.84 13.38 6.24
C ARG A 487 -25.40 14.68 6.90
N ILE A 488 -24.08 14.81 7.17
CA ILE A 488 -23.52 15.99 7.83
C ILE A 488 -23.54 17.19 6.87
N LYS A 489 -24.13 18.29 7.32
CA LYS A 489 -24.21 19.52 6.53
C LYS A 489 -22.90 20.28 6.57
N THR A 490 -22.31 20.55 5.42
CA THR A 490 -21.14 21.41 5.33
C THR A 490 -21.49 22.84 5.67
N SER A 491 -20.76 23.42 6.64
CA SER A 491 -20.93 24.84 7.00
C SER A 491 -20.55 25.73 5.80
N THR A 492 -21.42 26.68 5.49
CA THR A 492 -21.14 27.72 4.49
C THR A 492 -20.26 28.85 5.01
N LYS A 493 -19.99 28.89 6.34
CA LYS A 493 -19.14 29.90 6.98
C LYS A 493 -17.89 29.27 7.56
N LEU A 494 -16.75 29.78 7.14
CA LEU A 494 -15.46 29.44 7.75
C LEU A 494 -15.12 30.49 8.82
N ASN A 495 -15.07 30.08 10.09
CA ASN A 495 -14.56 30.89 11.20
C ASN A 495 -13.13 30.44 11.50
N ALA A 496 -12.14 31.25 11.11
CA ALA A 496 -10.73 30.97 11.38
C ALA A 496 -10.05 32.17 12.02
N SER A 497 -9.25 31.93 13.05
CA SER A 497 -8.29 32.92 13.54
C SER A 497 -7.10 32.97 12.60
N MET A 498 -6.95 34.06 11.87
CA MET A 498 -5.79 34.26 10.99
C MET A 498 -4.68 34.94 11.77
N ALA A 499 -3.60 34.19 12.04
CA ALA A 499 -2.38 34.79 12.56
C ALA A 499 -1.67 35.52 11.40
N SER A 500 -1.59 36.86 11.48
CA SER A 500 -0.83 37.67 10.54
C SER A 500 0.66 37.62 10.87
N VAL A 501 1.31 36.48 10.63
CA VAL A 501 2.77 36.37 10.68
C VAL A 501 3.29 36.62 9.28
N LYS A 502 4.04 37.69 9.08
CA LYS A 502 4.81 37.93 7.83
C LYS A 502 5.87 36.82 7.71
N ARG A 503 5.52 35.69 7.17
CA ARG A 503 6.47 34.65 6.76
C ARG A 503 6.70 34.74 5.27
N ILE A 504 7.95 34.58 4.87
CA ILE A 504 8.25 34.34 3.45
C ILE A 504 7.65 33.02 3.07
N GLU A 505 6.74 33.02 2.12
CA GLU A 505 6.12 31.82 1.58
C GLU A 505 7.08 31.19 0.57
N ASP A 506 7.80 30.17 1.03
CA ASP A 506 8.84 29.46 0.27
C ASP A 506 8.38 29.10 -1.16
N TYR A 507 7.17 28.53 -1.30
CA TYR A 507 6.63 28.13 -2.60
C TYR A 507 6.51 29.30 -3.59
N LYS A 508 6.15 30.51 -3.12
CA LYS A 508 6.09 31.71 -3.99
C LYS A 508 7.45 32.15 -4.47
N VAL A 509 8.47 31.97 -3.63
CA VAL A 509 9.87 32.27 -4.02
C VAL A 509 10.34 31.24 -5.03
N GLN A 510 10.04 29.95 -4.81
CA GLN A 510 10.33 28.87 -5.75
C GLN A 510 9.64 29.10 -7.09
N ASP A 511 8.35 29.43 -7.11
CA ASP A 511 7.60 29.73 -8.35
C ASP A 511 8.23 30.90 -9.12
N LYS A 512 8.62 31.97 -8.42
CA LYS A 512 9.28 33.11 -9.05
C LYS A 512 10.60 32.73 -9.70
N VAL A 513 11.45 31.98 -8.99
CA VAL A 513 12.76 31.54 -9.49
C VAL A 513 12.62 30.47 -10.57
N GLY A 514 11.69 29.52 -10.39
CA GLY A 514 11.35 28.51 -11.39
C GLY A 514 10.88 29.13 -12.70
N GLY A 515 9.99 30.12 -12.62
CA GLY A 515 9.56 30.91 -13.77
C GLY A 515 10.71 31.66 -14.47
N GLN A 516 11.65 32.24 -13.71
CA GLN A 516 12.86 32.86 -14.25
C GLN A 516 13.75 31.82 -14.96
N LEU A 517 13.97 30.67 -14.36
CA LEU A 517 14.79 29.60 -14.94
C LEU A 517 14.16 29.05 -16.23
N THR A 518 12.85 28.82 -16.22
CA THR A 518 12.08 28.36 -17.40
C THR A 518 12.21 29.38 -18.54
N ALA A 519 12.12 30.68 -18.24
CA ALA A 519 12.32 31.74 -19.24
C ALA A 519 13.76 31.77 -19.81
N LEU A 520 14.75 31.27 -19.05
CA LEU A 520 16.13 31.11 -19.51
C LEU A 520 16.37 29.77 -20.26
N GLY A 521 15.32 28.97 -20.46
CA GLY A 521 15.34 27.70 -21.18
C GLY A 521 15.80 26.51 -20.32
N PHE A 522 15.69 26.60 -19.01
CA PHE A 522 15.85 25.43 -18.13
C PHE A 522 14.56 24.63 -18.07
N HIS A 523 14.70 23.32 -17.92
CA HIS A 523 13.61 22.38 -17.65
C HIS A 523 13.69 21.92 -16.21
N GLU A 524 12.56 21.82 -15.55
CA GLU A 524 12.52 21.24 -14.22
C GLU A 524 12.70 19.72 -14.29
N MET A 525 13.52 19.18 -13.40
CA MET A 525 13.66 17.74 -13.18
C MET A 525 13.14 17.40 -11.79
N LEU A 526 12.72 16.17 -11.62
CA LEU A 526 12.27 15.62 -10.35
C LEU A 526 12.93 14.27 -10.13
N ASN A 527 13.91 14.22 -9.24
CA ASN A 527 14.65 13.00 -8.93
C ASN A 527 14.21 12.43 -7.58
N ASN A 528 14.34 11.10 -7.42
CA ASN A 528 14.07 10.44 -6.15
C ASN A 528 15.02 10.94 -5.07
N SER A 529 14.53 11.08 -3.84
CA SER A 529 15.36 11.35 -2.67
C SER A 529 16.18 10.13 -2.23
N LEU A 530 15.77 8.93 -2.62
CA LEU A 530 16.54 7.71 -2.43
C LEU A 530 17.56 7.54 -3.57
N THR A 531 18.76 7.07 -3.22
CA THR A 531 19.86 6.92 -4.16
C THR A 531 20.79 5.77 -3.76
N ASN A 532 21.78 5.49 -4.59
CA ASN A 532 22.75 4.43 -4.40
C ASN A 532 23.95 4.91 -3.56
N GLU A 533 24.29 4.18 -2.49
CA GLU A 533 25.45 4.49 -1.62
C GLU A 533 26.79 4.45 -2.38
N ALA A 534 26.88 3.68 -3.47
CA ALA A 534 28.11 3.55 -4.25
C ALA A 534 28.59 4.87 -4.84
N TYR A 535 27.70 5.83 -5.11
CA TYR A 535 28.08 7.16 -5.62
C TYR A 535 29.00 7.92 -4.67
N TYR A 536 28.80 7.77 -3.38
CA TYR A 536 29.55 8.48 -2.33
C TYR A 536 30.96 7.93 -2.10
N LYS A 537 31.27 6.74 -2.62
CA LYS A 537 32.63 6.17 -2.56
C LYS A 537 33.64 6.90 -3.45
N HIS A 538 33.16 7.71 -4.38
CA HIS A 538 33.99 8.45 -5.34
C HIS A 538 34.29 9.88 -4.93
N THR A 539 33.78 10.32 -3.78
CA THR A 539 33.98 11.67 -3.22
C THR A 539 34.57 11.59 -1.81
N GLN A 540 35.31 12.64 -1.41
CA GLN A 540 35.79 12.83 -0.05
C GLN A 540 34.90 13.82 0.71
N THR A 541 34.22 14.69 -0.02
CA THR A 541 33.34 15.74 0.53
C THR A 541 32.05 15.13 1.06
N LEU A 542 31.46 14.17 0.32
CA LEU A 542 30.22 13.47 0.69
C LEU A 542 30.59 12.10 1.26
N ARG A 543 30.43 11.93 2.56
CA ARG A 543 30.93 10.76 3.28
C ARG A 543 29.84 9.71 3.46
N PRO A 544 30.11 8.43 3.14
CA PRO A 544 29.14 7.35 3.33
C PRO A 544 28.61 7.23 4.77
N GLU A 545 29.44 7.55 5.77
CA GLU A 545 29.03 7.52 7.19
C GLU A 545 27.94 8.55 7.56
N HIS A 546 27.77 9.58 6.75
CA HIS A 546 26.71 10.56 6.92
C HIS A 546 25.42 10.20 6.18
N SER A 547 25.35 9.03 5.54
CA SER A 547 24.15 8.59 4.82
C SER A 547 23.05 8.11 5.75
N VAL A 548 21.83 8.54 5.51
CA VAL A 548 20.63 8.00 6.16
C VAL A 548 20.23 6.74 5.42
N LYS A 549 20.42 5.57 6.05
CA LYS A 549 20.16 4.26 5.45
C LYS A 549 18.71 3.85 5.64
N MET A 550 18.15 3.24 4.61
CA MET A 550 16.81 2.63 4.67
C MET A 550 16.89 1.28 5.40
N LEU A 551 15.90 1.00 6.25
CA LEU A 551 15.83 -0.26 6.99
C LEU A 551 15.57 -1.45 6.04
N ASN A 552 14.65 -1.27 5.09
CA ASN A 552 14.26 -2.29 4.10
C ASN A 552 14.22 -1.65 2.70
N PRO A 553 15.37 -1.47 2.02
CA PRO A 553 15.39 -0.87 0.69
C PRO A 553 14.77 -1.80 -0.35
N LEU A 554 14.04 -1.25 -1.31
CA LEU A 554 13.45 -2.00 -2.42
C LEU A 554 14.53 -2.53 -3.38
N SER A 555 15.63 -1.79 -3.53
CA SER A 555 16.81 -2.19 -4.32
C SER A 555 18.06 -1.49 -3.79
N LYS A 556 19.24 -1.92 -4.26
CA LYS A 556 20.52 -1.24 -3.98
C LYS A 556 20.58 0.18 -4.52
N ASP A 557 19.83 0.46 -5.58
CA ASP A 557 19.78 1.80 -6.18
C ASP A 557 18.97 2.81 -5.34
N LEU A 558 18.21 2.32 -4.35
CA LEU A 558 17.33 3.09 -3.48
C LEU A 558 17.60 2.82 -1.98
N GLU A 559 18.86 2.63 -1.60
CA GLU A 559 19.22 2.14 -0.26
C GLU A 559 19.48 3.24 0.76
N ILE A 560 19.77 4.48 0.32
CA ILE A 560 20.06 5.62 1.19
C ILE A 560 19.33 6.89 0.73
N LEU A 561 19.12 7.84 1.65
CA LEU A 561 18.69 9.19 1.29
C LEU A 561 19.89 10.03 0.78
N ARG A 562 19.65 10.85 -0.26
CA ARG A 562 20.67 11.65 -0.93
C ARG A 562 21.27 12.73 -0.02
N GLN A 563 22.63 12.83 0.00
CA GLN A 563 23.38 13.91 0.64
C GLN A 563 23.61 15.10 -0.31
N SER A 564 23.40 14.93 -1.61
CA SER A 564 23.56 15.96 -2.63
C SER A 564 22.54 15.77 -3.74
N MET A 565 22.13 16.87 -4.37
CA MET A 565 21.25 16.87 -5.54
C MET A 565 22.02 16.46 -6.82
N LEU A 566 23.36 16.47 -6.79
CA LEU A 566 24.23 16.27 -7.95
C LEU A 566 23.97 14.93 -8.64
N PHE A 567 23.96 13.81 -7.90
CA PHE A 567 23.95 12.48 -8.49
C PHE A 567 22.64 12.16 -9.23
N GLY A 568 21.48 12.52 -8.67
CA GLY A 568 20.21 12.39 -9.37
C GLY A 568 20.16 13.24 -10.66
N GLY A 569 20.74 14.44 -10.60
CA GLY A 569 20.88 15.27 -11.79
C GLY A 569 21.84 14.66 -12.84
N LEU A 570 22.92 13.99 -12.44
CA LEU A 570 23.82 13.26 -13.35
C LEU A 570 23.14 12.07 -14.00
N GLU A 571 22.29 11.32 -13.25
CA GLU A 571 21.46 10.25 -13.80
C GLU A 571 20.49 10.78 -14.87
N SER A 572 19.83 11.89 -14.57
CA SER A 572 18.91 12.55 -15.52
C SER A 572 19.65 13.02 -16.78
N LEU A 573 20.85 13.56 -16.62
CA LEU A 573 21.68 13.99 -17.75
C LEU A 573 22.14 12.81 -18.58
N ALA A 574 22.66 11.75 -17.96
CA ALA A 574 23.07 10.51 -18.65
C ALA A 574 21.92 9.88 -19.39
N PHE A 575 20.72 9.83 -18.79
CA PHE A 575 19.50 9.33 -19.41
C PHE A 575 19.16 10.09 -20.70
N ASN A 576 19.29 11.40 -20.72
CA ASN A 576 19.03 12.25 -21.87
C ASN A 576 20.15 12.14 -22.93
N ALA A 577 21.41 12.14 -22.49
CA ALA A 577 22.56 11.99 -23.38
C ALA A 577 22.54 10.67 -24.16
N ASN A 578 22.14 9.56 -23.52
CA ASN A 578 21.93 8.26 -24.18
C ASN A 578 20.83 8.30 -25.26
N ARG A 579 19.96 9.33 -25.25
CA ARG A 579 18.93 9.61 -26.26
C ARG A 579 19.34 10.69 -27.26
N ARG A 580 20.64 11.03 -27.28
CA ARG A 580 21.23 12.04 -28.15
C ARG A 580 20.73 13.47 -27.90
N ILE A 581 20.26 13.75 -26.67
CA ILE A 581 19.95 15.12 -26.24
C ILE A 581 21.19 15.65 -25.54
N GLU A 582 21.97 16.51 -26.23
CA GLU A 582 23.28 16.97 -25.76
C GLU A 582 23.23 18.34 -25.07
N ASN A 583 22.28 19.20 -25.48
CA ASN A 583 22.15 20.57 -24.95
C ASN A 583 21.11 20.60 -23.83
N ILE A 584 21.56 20.47 -22.59
CA ILE A 584 20.71 20.24 -21.43
C ILE A 584 20.89 21.36 -20.42
N LYS A 585 19.77 21.91 -19.95
CA LYS A 585 19.68 22.87 -18.84
C LYS A 585 18.57 22.40 -17.93
N LEU A 586 18.94 21.90 -16.76
CA LEU A 586 18.00 21.37 -15.78
C LEU A 586 18.08 22.10 -14.47
N PHE A 587 16.95 22.17 -13.74
CA PHE A 587 16.92 22.62 -12.36
C PHE A 587 15.99 21.73 -11.52
N GLU A 588 16.25 21.68 -10.22
CA GLU A 588 15.42 20.96 -9.24
C GLU A 588 15.44 21.68 -7.90
N PHE A 589 14.24 21.92 -7.34
CA PHE A 589 14.09 22.21 -5.93
C PHE A 589 13.94 20.91 -5.17
N GLY A 590 14.81 20.67 -4.20
CA GLY A 590 14.78 19.41 -3.47
C GLY A 590 15.41 19.51 -2.10
N LYS A 591 15.57 18.35 -1.46
CA LYS A 591 16.17 18.26 -0.13
C LYS A 591 17.32 17.27 -0.11
N THR A 592 18.28 17.53 0.77
CA THR A 592 19.37 16.61 1.13
C THR A 592 19.25 16.18 2.57
N TYR A 593 19.81 15.03 2.90
CA TYR A 593 19.63 14.39 4.20
C TYR A 593 20.98 13.90 4.73
N HIS A 594 21.24 14.19 6.00
CA HIS A 594 22.51 13.84 6.63
C HIS A 594 22.26 13.17 8.00
N GLN A 595 23.02 12.13 8.30
CA GLN A 595 23.06 11.47 9.57
C GLN A 595 24.35 11.84 10.30
N PHE A 596 24.22 12.36 11.50
CA PHE A 596 25.33 12.58 12.44
C PHE A 596 25.16 11.71 13.68
N PRO A 597 26.17 11.58 14.54
CA PRO A 597 26.08 10.70 15.72
C PRO A 597 24.87 10.98 16.61
N ASN A 598 24.48 12.25 16.76
CA ASN A 598 23.44 12.67 17.70
C ASN A 598 22.19 13.28 17.04
N ASN A 599 22.22 13.55 15.73
CA ASN A 599 21.10 14.18 15.03
C ASN A 599 21.03 13.77 13.57
N ARG A 600 19.88 14.07 12.96
CA ARG A 600 19.69 14.05 11.51
C ARG A 600 19.35 15.45 11.05
N GLU A 601 19.87 15.81 9.89
CA GLU A 601 19.66 17.11 9.29
C GLU A 601 19.06 16.98 7.90
N GLU A 602 18.15 17.89 7.61
CA GLU A 602 17.48 18.02 6.31
C GLU A 602 17.68 19.45 5.83
N HIS A 603 18.19 19.63 4.61
CA HIS A 603 18.45 20.94 4.00
C HIS A 603 17.74 21.07 2.66
N LYS A 604 17.18 22.24 2.41
CA LYS A 604 16.58 22.57 1.11
C LYS A 604 17.65 23.12 0.16
N HIS A 605 17.54 22.70 -1.10
CA HIS A 605 18.45 23.10 -2.17
C HIS A 605 17.69 23.50 -3.43
N LEU A 606 18.30 24.36 -4.24
CA LEU A 606 18.03 24.53 -5.65
C LEU A 606 19.27 24.11 -6.41
N SER A 607 19.20 23.09 -7.22
CA SER A 607 20.29 22.63 -8.07
C SER A 607 20.07 23.04 -9.52
N LEU A 608 21.17 23.43 -10.20
CA LEU A 608 21.20 23.69 -11.63
C LEU A 608 22.25 22.82 -12.29
N ILE A 609 21.90 22.22 -13.43
CA ILE A 609 22.81 21.43 -14.26
C ILE A 609 22.76 21.95 -15.69
N VAL A 610 23.94 22.18 -16.26
CA VAL A 610 24.06 22.67 -17.64
C VAL A 610 25.14 21.89 -18.37
N SER A 611 24.82 21.41 -19.56
CA SER A 611 25.76 20.69 -20.46
C SER A 611 25.49 21.05 -21.90
N GLY A 612 26.52 20.93 -22.74
CA GLY A 612 26.42 21.13 -24.17
C GLY A 612 26.52 22.60 -24.61
N ASN A 613 25.75 22.99 -25.60
CA ASN A 613 25.79 24.30 -26.20
C ASN A 613 24.75 25.28 -25.64
N LYS A 614 25.09 26.53 -25.46
CA LYS A 614 24.16 27.59 -25.10
C LYS A 614 23.20 27.90 -26.25
N THR A 615 23.70 27.88 -27.49
CA THR A 615 22.94 28.05 -28.73
C THR A 615 23.29 26.94 -29.69
N THR A 616 22.30 26.38 -30.36
CA THR A 616 22.49 25.44 -31.47
C THR A 616 22.96 26.17 -32.72
N ASP A 617 23.66 25.47 -33.60
CA ASP A 617 24.09 26.00 -34.90
C ASP A 617 22.87 26.33 -35.77
N THR A 618 22.85 27.55 -36.31
CA THR A 618 21.78 28.03 -37.17
C THR A 618 22.43 28.84 -38.31
N TRP A 619 21.66 29.07 -39.39
CA TRP A 619 22.13 29.89 -40.48
C TRP A 619 22.54 31.32 -40.09
N ALA A 620 21.98 31.83 -38.97
CA ALA A 620 22.20 33.21 -38.46
C ALA A 620 23.30 33.31 -37.41
N PHE A 621 23.51 32.22 -36.63
CA PHE A 621 24.44 32.23 -35.49
C PHE A 621 25.18 30.88 -35.38
N PRO A 622 26.50 30.92 -35.21
CA PRO A 622 27.30 29.73 -34.93
C PRO A 622 26.95 29.16 -33.56
N SER A 623 27.12 27.86 -33.40
CA SER A 623 27.00 27.17 -32.13
C SER A 623 27.98 27.78 -31.10
N GLN A 624 27.49 28.02 -29.91
CA GLN A 624 28.26 28.52 -28.80
C GLN A 624 28.18 27.56 -27.61
N LYS A 625 29.32 27.02 -27.15
CA LYS A 625 29.38 26.17 -25.96
C LYS A 625 28.92 26.94 -24.72
N THR A 626 28.29 26.25 -23.81
CA THR A 626 28.07 26.76 -22.45
C THR A 626 29.42 26.93 -21.77
N SER A 627 29.52 27.94 -20.91
CA SER A 627 30.76 28.25 -20.18
C SER A 627 30.47 28.50 -18.72
N PHE A 628 31.49 28.44 -17.91
CA PHE A 628 31.41 28.85 -16.49
C PHE A 628 30.74 30.21 -16.32
N PHE A 629 31.04 31.19 -17.19
CA PHE A 629 30.47 32.54 -17.13
C PHE A 629 28.96 32.55 -17.43
N TYR A 630 28.48 31.64 -18.27
CA TYR A 630 27.05 31.49 -18.50
C TYR A 630 26.33 31.07 -17.20
N LEU A 631 26.84 30.01 -16.52
CA LEU A 631 26.26 29.55 -15.24
C LEU A 631 26.39 30.64 -14.17
N LYS A 632 27.54 31.33 -14.07
CA LYS A 632 27.75 32.46 -13.15
C LYS A 632 26.70 33.57 -13.39
N GLY A 633 26.39 33.89 -14.65
CA GLY A 633 25.40 34.89 -15.00
C GLY A 633 23.98 34.47 -14.55
N VAL A 634 23.62 33.19 -14.70
CA VAL A 634 22.34 32.62 -14.21
C VAL A 634 22.26 32.71 -12.69
N VAL A 635 23.31 32.28 -11.98
CA VAL A 635 23.37 32.34 -10.50
C VAL A 635 23.20 33.77 -10.01
N GLN A 636 23.94 34.70 -10.59
CA GLN A 636 23.87 36.12 -10.24
C GLN A 636 22.50 36.73 -10.54
N SER A 637 21.90 36.37 -11.68
CA SER A 637 20.55 36.82 -12.05
C SER A 637 19.47 36.34 -11.05
N ILE A 638 19.59 35.11 -10.54
CA ILE A 638 18.68 34.59 -9.49
C ILE A 638 18.84 35.43 -8.21
N LEU A 639 20.06 35.59 -7.71
CA LEU A 639 20.32 36.35 -6.48
C LEU A 639 19.86 37.80 -6.62
N GLN A 640 20.12 38.42 -7.76
CA GLN A 640 19.71 39.81 -8.06
C GLN A 640 18.15 39.89 -8.12
N GLY A 641 17.50 38.95 -8.78
CA GLY A 641 16.01 38.87 -8.86
C GLY A 641 15.38 38.72 -7.48
N LEU A 642 16.10 38.15 -6.53
CA LEU A 642 15.71 38.01 -5.12
C LEU A 642 16.15 39.21 -4.25
N GLY A 643 16.86 40.21 -4.82
CA GLY A 643 17.37 41.37 -4.09
C GLY A 643 18.55 41.04 -3.17
N ILE A 644 19.22 39.91 -3.35
CA ILE A 644 20.38 39.50 -2.55
C ILE A 644 21.67 40.10 -3.18
N SER A 645 22.33 40.94 -2.44
CA SER A 645 23.60 41.60 -2.83
C SER A 645 24.60 41.63 -1.66
N GLY A 646 25.85 42.06 -1.93
CA GLY A 646 26.88 42.18 -0.90
C GLY A 646 27.45 40.82 -0.43
N TYR A 647 27.37 39.79 -1.25
CA TYR A 647 28.05 38.52 -1.04
C TYR A 647 29.53 38.59 -1.48
N VAL A 648 30.35 37.75 -0.91
CA VAL A 648 31.79 37.62 -1.22
C VAL A 648 32.01 36.34 -2.02
N GLU A 649 32.80 36.43 -3.08
CA GLU A 649 33.22 35.30 -3.89
C GLU A 649 34.55 34.71 -3.33
N SER A 650 34.61 33.37 -3.27
CA SER A 650 35.86 32.65 -2.96
C SER A 650 35.90 31.31 -3.68
N ASP A 651 37.09 30.72 -3.77
CA ASP A 651 37.24 29.43 -4.47
C ASP A 651 36.61 28.31 -3.68
N VAL A 652 35.92 27.39 -4.36
CA VAL A 652 35.48 26.14 -3.82
C VAL A 652 36.67 25.20 -3.58
N LYS A 653 36.71 24.61 -2.36
CA LYS A 653 37.77 23.65 -1.98
C LYS A 653 37.10 22.30 -1.64
N ASN A 654 36.56 21.63 -2.63
CA ASN A 654 36.01 20.27 -2.50
C ASN A 654 36.35 19.45 -3.77
N ASP A 655 36.08 18.16 -3.75
CA ASP A 655 36.41 17.26 -4.86
C ASP A 655 35.23 17.07 -5.85
N ILE A 656 34.15 17.78 -5.63
CA ILE A 656 32.99 17.79 -6.54
C ILE A 656 33.31 18.59 -7.80
N PHE A 657 34.01 19.74 -7.62
CA PHE A 657 34.36 20.64 -8.71
C PHE A 657 35.84 20.51 -9.08
N SER A 658 36.14 20.54 -10.37
CA SER A 658 37.52 20.78 -10.86
C SER A 658 37.91 22.24 -10.72
N GLU A 659 36.97 23.13 -10.98
CA GLU A 659 37.10 24.59 -10.82
C GLU A 659 35.73 25.12 -10.38
N GLY A 660 35.66 25.95 -9.36
CA GLY A 660 34.42 26.48 -8.87
C GLY A 660 34.54 27.66 -7.92
N ILE A 661 33.46 28.36 -7.76
CA ILE A 661 33.31 29.52 -6.87
C ILE A 661 32.16 29.26 -5.90
N LEU A 662 32.34 29.74 -4.68
CA LEU A 662 31.26 29.83 -3.70
C LEU A 662 30.93 31.29 -3.38
N LEU A 663 29.66 31.55 -3.15
CA LEU A 663 29.17 32.87 -2.73
C LEU A 663 28.70 32.77 -1.28
N GLN A 664 29.26 33.65 -0.45
CA GLN A 664 28.92 33.73 0.97
C GLN A 664 28.45 35.12 1.36
N LYS A 665 27.47 35.18 2.26
CA LYS A 665 27.05 36.44 2.90
C LYS A 665 26.96 36.20 4.41
N ASN A 666 27.56 37.09 5.21
CA ASN A 666 27.58 36.94 6.67
C ASN A 666 28.12 35.58 7.15
N LYS A 667 29.15 35.04 6.47
CA LYS A 667 29.73 33.71 6.69
C LYS A 667 28.77 32.51 6.37
N LYS A 668 27.58 32.77 5.82
CA LYS A 668 26.65 31.73 5.38
C LYS A 668 26.88 31.43 3.90
N LEU A 669 27.00 30.16 3.56
CA LEU A 669 27.09 29.70 2.19
C LEU A 669 25.73 29.83 1.50
N LEU A 670 25.64 30.62 0.44
CA LEU A 670 24.42 30.81 -0.35
C LEU A 670 24.38 29.84 -1.53
N VAL A 671 25.47 29.76 -2.29
CA VAL A 671 25.59 28.91 -3.45
C VAL A 671 27.04 28.54 -3.73
N GLU A 672 27.24 27.29 -4.16
CA GLU A 672 28.49 26.85 -4.78
C GLU A 672 28.24 26.40 -6.20
N PHE A 673 29.12 26.73 -7.13
CA PHE A 673 28.94 26.39 -8.53
C PHE A 673 30.26 26.31 -9.26
N GLY A 674 30.31 25.50 -10.32
CA GLY A 674 31.54 25.31 -11.07
C GLY A 674 31.43 24.20 -12.13
N ILE A 675 32.60 23.79 -12.61
CA ILE A 675 32.78 22.66 -13.52
C ILE A 675 32.93 21.42 -12.66
N VAL A 676 32.03 20.44 -12.89
CA VAL A 676 32.07 19.17 -12.15
C VAL A 676 33.33 18.39 -12.49
N SER A 677 33.92 17.75 -11.48
CA SER A 677 35.11 16.92 -11.61
C SER A 677 34.91 15.83 -12.67
N LYS A 678 35.86 15.70 -13.58
CA LYS A 678 35.85 14.67 -14.64
C LYS A 678 35.77 13.24 -14.06
N LYS A 679 36.31 13.03 -12.86
CA LYS A 679 36.25 11.74 -12.18
C LYS A 679 34.79 11.36 -11.85
N ILE A 680 34.00 12.30 -11.37
CA ILE A 680 32.58 12.10 -11.06
C ILE A 680 31.77 11.94 -12.35
N ALA A 681 31.93 12.84 -13.33
CA ALA A 681 31.21 12.79 -14.59
C ALA A 681 31.43 11.47 -15.36
N LYS A 682 32.66 10.96 -15.37
CA LYS A 682 33.03 9.70 -16.03
C LYS A 682 32.33 8.48 -15.41
N HIS A 683 32.04 8.51 -14.10
CA HIS A 683 31.31 7.43 -13.44
C HIS A 683 29.89 7.28 -14.00
N PHE A 684 29.29 8.35 -14.51
CA PHE A 684 27.97 8.36 -15.18
C PHE A 684 28.09 8.28 -16.71
N SER A 685 29.25 7.94 -17.24
CA SER A 685 29.54 7.90 -18.69
C SER A 685 29.30 9.24 -19.41
N ILE A 686 29.52 10.35 -18.70
CA ILE A 686 29.41 11.70 -19.24
C ILE A 686 30.79 12.18 -19.62
N GLU A 687 31.01 12.44 -20.93
CA GLU A 687 32.30 12.91 -21.47
C GLU A 687 32.35 14.43 -21.69
N THR A 688 31.18 15.04 -21.81
CA THR A 688 31.03 16.48 -22.01
C THR A 688 31.33 17.26 -20.73
N GLU A 689 31.83 18.52 -20.90
CA GLU A 689 31.99 19.44 -19.77
C GLU A 689 30.62 19.73 -19.13
N LEU A 690 30.60 19.60 -17.81
CA LEU A 690 29.38 19.69 -17.02
C LEU A 690 29.51 20.83 -16.01
N LEU A 691 28.53 21.68 -16.02
CA LEU A 691 28.40 22.81 -15.10
C LEU A 691 27.30 22.50 -14.07
N TYR A 692 27.59 22.72 -12.80
CA TYR A 692 26.68 22.49 -11.69
C TYR A 692 26.66 23.69 -10.75
N ALA A 693 25.46 24.02 -10.23
CA ALA A 693 25.27 24.96 -9.14
C ALA A 693 24.37 24.38 -8.08
N ASP A 694 24.72 24.58 -6.82
CA ASP A 694 23.97 24.17 -5.64
C ASP A 694 23.71 25.36 -4.74
N PHE A 695 22.48 25.83 -4.70
CA PHE A 695 22.03 26.87 -3.78
C PHE A 695 21.57 26.22 -2.48
N HIS A 696 22.13 26.65 -1.37
CA HIS A 696 21.65 26.34 -0.03
C HIS A 696 20.37 27.13 0.24
N TRP A 697 19.24 26.58 -0.20
CA TRP A 697 17.98 27.31 -0.28
C TRP A 697 17.47 27.84 1.05
N ASP A 698 17.70 27.12 2.15
CA ASP A 698 17.38 27.61 3.49
C ASP A 698 18.13 28.90 3.84
N GLN A 699 19.40 29.01 3.43
CA GLN A 699 20.20 30.21 3.66
C GLN A 699 19.75 31.37 2.76
N VAL A 700 19.37 31.06 1.52
CA VAL A 700 18.80 32.02 0.58
C VAL A 700 17.50 32.62 1.14
N LEU A 701 16.60 31.78 1.64
CA LEU A 701 15.34 32.23 2.26
C LEU A 701 15.57 33.08 3.51
N GLN A 702 16.56 32.73 4.34
CA GLN A 702 16.91 33.52 5.52
C GLN A 702 17.39 34.94 5.14
N GLU A 703 18.17 35.09 4.08
CA GLU A 703 18.61 36.39 3.60
C GLU A 703 17.46 37.27 3.06
N LEU A 704 16.34 36.67 2.66
CA LEU A 704 15.15 37.41 2.23
C LEU A 704 14.35 38.03 3.39
N THR A 705 14.47 37.50 4.61
CA THR A 705 13.66 37.97 5.75
C THR A 705 13.89 39.40 6.17
N GLY A 706 14.98 40.00 5.77
CA GLY A 706 15.34 41.40 6.06
C GLY A 706 15.36 42.34 4.85
N ASN A 707 15.08 41.83 3.65
CA ASN A 707 15.17 42.60 2.43
C ASN A 707 13.89 43.46 2.23
N ASN A 708 14.05 44.79 2.33
CA ASN A 708 13.04 45.74 1.88
C ASN A 708 13.38 46.18 0.45
N VAL A 709 12.56 45.81 -0.51
CA VAL A 709 12.66 46.33 -1.87
C VAL A 709 12.34 47.82 -1.83
N GLN A 710 13.33 48.67 -2.13
CA GLN A 710 13.15 50.13 -2.27
C GLN A 710 13.18 50.51 -3.73
N VAL A 711 12.16 51.21 -4.17
CA VAL A 711 12.10 51.82 -5.50
C VAL A 711 12.84 53.14 -5.45
N THR A 712 13.86 53.27 -6.29
CA THR A 712 14.59 54.56 -6.48
C THR A 712 14.19 55.16 -7.80
N ASN A 713 14.21 56.50 -7.85
CA ASN A 713 13.94 57.20 -9.10
C ASN A 713 15.03 56.91 -10.13
N ILE A 714 14.63 56.81 -11.41
CA ILE A 714 15.60 56.69 -12.49
C ILE A 714 16.46 57.99 -12.51
N PRO A 715 17.80 57.90 -12.49
CA PRO A 715 18.67 59.09 -12.52
C PRO A 715 18.39 59.93 -13.75
N LYS A 716 18.21 61.22 -13.53
CA LYS A 716 17.94 62.22 -14.62
C LYS A 716 19.20 62.68 -15.34
N PHE A 717 20.39 62.48 -14.70
CA PHE A 717 21.64 62.93 -15.21
C PHE A 717 22.41 61.80 -15.90
N PRO A 718 23.17 62.11 -16.99
CA PRO A 718 23.84 61.07 -17.77
C PRO A 718 24.98 60.42 -17.01
N LYS A 719 25.12 59.07 -17.24
CA LYS A 719 26.28 58.32 -16.80
C LYS A 719 27.47 58.52 -17.73
N VAL A 720 28.66 58.54 -17.17
CA VAL A 720 29.92 58.64 -17.91
C VAL A 720 30.70 57.36 -17.76
N LYS A 721 31.24 56.83 -18.88
CA LYS A 721 32.15 55.68 -18.87
C LYS A 721 33.58 56.13 -19.09
N ARG A 722 34.54 55.58 -18.37
CA ARG A 722 35.98 55.73 -18.54
C ARG A 722 36.66 54.38 -18.43
N ASP A 723 37.70 54.19 -19.19
CA ASP A 723 38.37 52.89 -19.29
C ASP A 723 39.83 53.00 -18.82
N PHE A 724 40.32 51.93 -18.21
CA PHE A 724 41.77 51.74 -17.96
C PHE A 724 42.18 50.40 -18.58
N ALA A 725 43.33 50.39 -19.23
CA ALA A 725 44.11 49.22 -19.54
C ALA A 725 45.19 49.02 -18.49
N LEU A 726 45.06 48.09 -17.60
CA LEU A 726 45.95 47.81 -16.48
C LEU A 726 46.84 46.62 -16.78
N LEU A 727 48.13 46.77 -16.64
CA LEU A 727 49.11 45.68 -16.60
C LEU A 727 49.25 45.23 -15.16
N LEU A 728 49.01 43.92 -14.91
CA LEU A 728 48.87 43.31 -13.61
C LEU A 728 49.63 42.00 -13.52
N ASP A 729 49.99 41.56 -12.35
CA ASP A 729 50.44 40.18 -12.10
C ASP A 729 49.34 39.19 -12.38
N ASP A 730 49.69 37.99 -12.88
CA ASP A 730 48.74 36.95 -13.26
C ASP A 730 47.84 36.52 -12.09
N GLU A 731 48.32 36.67 -10.85
CA GLU A 731 47.58 36.31 -9.63
C GLU A 731 46.48 37.32 -9.25
N VAL A 732 46.52 38.54 -9.75
CA VAL A 732 45.55 39.60 -9.39
C VAL A 732 44.21 39.30 -10.02
N ARG A 733 43.20 39.11 -9.18
CA ARG A 733 41.84 38.82 -9.63
C ARG A 733 41.02 40.09 -9.89
N PHE A 734 40.14 40.04 -10.90
CA PHE A 734 39.26 41.14 -11.21
C PHE A 734 38.39 41.56 -10.02
N GLU A 735 37.90 40.61 -9.23
CA GLU A 735 37.06 40.91 -8.06
C GLU A 735 37.80 41.79 -7.02
N ASN A 736 39.09 41.58 -6.82
CA ASN A 736 39.87 42.39 -5.90
C ASN A 736 39.97 43.85 -6.38
N LEU A 737 40.16 44.04 -7.70
CA LEU A 737 40.19 45.38 -8.33
C LEU A 737 38.82 46.06 -8.23
N LYS A 738 37.74 45.33 -8.49
CA LYS A 738 36.39 45.82 -8.37
C LYS A 738 36.04 46.24 -6.95
N LEU A 739 36.37 45.41 -5.95
CA LEU A 739 36.15 45.73 -4.54
C LEU A 739 36.95 46.98 -4.12
N ALA A 740 38.24 47.07 -4.49
CA ALA A 740 39.08 48.24 -4.20
C ALA A 740 38.52 49.50 -4.86
N ALA A 741 38.06 49.42 -6.12
CA ALA A 741 37.42 50.52 -6.81
C ALA A 741 36.15 51.03 -6.10
N LEU A 742 35.23 50.12 -5.75
CA LEU A 742 34.01 50.44 -5.05
C LEU A 742 34.23 50.97 -3.63
N GLN A 743 35.31 50.52 -2.96
CA GLN A 743 35.71 51.06 -1.66
C GLN A 743 36.32 52.45 -1.80
N THR A 744 37.07 52.72 -2.89
CA THR A 744 37.71 54.00 -3.17
C THR A 744 36.69 55.07 -3.52
N GLU A 745 35.69 54.75 -4.30
CA GLU A 745 34.59 55.68 -4.67
C GLU A 745 33.21 55.02 -4.44
N LYS A 746 32.65 55.30 -3.28
CA LYS A 746 31.41 54.64 -2.81
C LYS A 746 30.11 55.21 -3.38
N HIS A 747 30.14 56.47 -3.85
CA HIS A 747 28.90 57.18 -4.16
C HIS A 747 28.70 57.37 -5.67
N LEU A 748 29.74 57.75 -6.37
CA LEU A 748 29.64 58.12 -7.78
C LEU A 748 29.98 56.98 -8.73
N LEU A 749 30.78 56.02 -8.31
CA LEU A 749 31.10 54.82 -9.08
C LEU A 749 29.95 53.82 -8.96
N LYS A 750 29.21 53.60 -10.04
CA LYS A 750 28.04 52.74 -10.07
C LYS A 750 28.38 51.31 -10.53
N GLU A 751 29.32 51.14 -11.43
CA GLU A 751 29.69 49.86 -12.02
C GLU A 751 31.14 49.81 -12.40
N VAL A 752 31.77 48.65 -12.21
CA VAL A 752 33.10 48.30 -12.73
C VAL A 752 32.95 47.01 -13.54
N SER A 753 33.33 47.05 -14.80
CA SER A 753 33.26 45.90 -15.70
C SER A 753 34.62 45.61 -16.34
N LEU A 754 34.88 44.32 -16.59
CA LEU A 754 36.06 43.86 -17.33
C LEU A 754 35.58 43.50 -18.75
N PHE A 755 36.10 44.19 -19.75
CA PHE A 755 35.65 43.99 -21.11
C PHE A 755 36.71 43.38 -22.02
N ASP A 756 38.00 43.33 -21.61
CA ASP A 756 39.05 42.62 -22.33
C ASP A 756 40.11 42.05 -21.38
N VAL A 757 40.61 40.87 -21.71
CA VAL A 757 41.70 40.17 -20.99
C VAL A 757 42.74 39.73 -22.01
N TYR A 758 43.90 40.32 -21.93
CA TYR A 758 44.99 39.95 -22.81
C TYR A 758 46.14 39.27 -22.06
N THR A 759 46.50 38.04 -22.48
CA THR A 759 47.58 37.21 -21.93
C THR A 759 48.53 36.79 -23.09
N GLY A 760 49.03 37.73 -23.85
CA GLY A 760 49.78 37.44 -25.07
C GLY A 760 51.29 37.62 -24.94
N LYS A 761 52.00 37.20 -25.99
CA LYS A 761 53.48 37.22 -26.07
C LYS A 761 54.14 38.62 -25.93
N ASN A 762 53.34 39.68 -26.02
CA ASN A 762 53.81 41.03 -25.94
C ASN A 762 53.77 41.62 -24.52
N LEU A 763 53.57 40.80 -23.50
CA LEU A 763 53.56 41.15 -22.09
C LEU A 763 54.79 40.57 -21.39
N PRO A 764 55.28 41.21 -20.36
CA PRO A 764 56.34 40.64 -19.48
C PRO A 764 55.82 39.29 -18.90
N LYS A 765 56.75 38.35 -18.72
CA LYS A 765 56.44 37.04 -18.20
C LYS A 765 55.77 37.11 -16.80
N GLY A 766 54.68 36.46 -16.57
CA GLY A 766 53.93 36.53 -15.30
C GLY A 766 52.99 37.72 -15.19
N LYS A 767 52.75 38.45 -16.28
CA LYS A 767 51.84 39.60 -16.34
C LYS A 767 50.69 39.38 -17.32
N LYS A 768 49.53 39.94 -16.98
CA LYS A 768 48.34 40.05 -17.84
C LYS A 768 47.85 41.49 -17.93
N SER A 769 47.08 41.77 -18.96
CA SER A 769 46.42 43.06 -19.12
C SER A 769 44.93 42.96 -18.97
N TYR A 770 44.35 43.75 -18.09
CA TYR A 770 42.91 43.90 -17.95
C TYR A 770 42.45 45.25 -18.48
N ALA A 771 41.45 45.23 -19.36
CA ALA A 771 40.75 46.45 -19.78
C ALA A 771 39.45 46.58 -18.96
N LEU A 772 39.46 47.57 -18.06
CA LEU A 772 38.37 47.85 -17.12
C LEU A 772 37.58 49.07 -17.57
N SER A 773 36.26 49.01 -17.46
CA SER A 773 35.36 50.14 -17.69
C SER A 773 34.67 50.52 -16.39
N PHE A 774 34.69 51.83 -16.09
CA PHE A 774 34.12 52.43 -14.90
C PHE A 774 32.92 53.29 -15.29
N THR A 775 31.73 52.96 -14.79
CA THR A 775 30.50 53.75 -14.98
C THR A 775 30.34 54.66 -13.76
N ILE A 776 30.43 55.96 -13.98
CA ILE A 776 30.36 57.02 -12.96
C ILE A 776 29.10 57.86 -13.19
N GLN A 777 28.31 58.10 -12.13
CA GLN A 777 27.05 58.88 -12.23
C GLN A 777 26.73 59.51 -10.88
N ASP A 778 26.29 60.75 -10.94
CA ASP A 778 25.65 61.48 -9.82
C ASP A 778 24.14 61.55 -10.05
N GLU A 779 23.37 61.26 -9.02
CA GLU A 779 21.90 61.25 -9.09
C GLU A 779 21.30 62.68 -9.07
N ASN A 780 22.07 63.66 -8.62
CA ASN A 780 21.62 65.03 -8.36
C ASN A 780 22.11 66.06 -9.36
N LYS A 781 23.19 65.76 -10.11
CA LYS A 781 23.80 66.70 -11.03
C LYS A 781 24.64 66.04 -12.12
N THR A 782 24.86 66.76 -13.24
CA THR A 782 25.84 66.32 -14.25
C THR A 782 27.25 66.50 -13.74
N LEU A 783 28.07 65.43 -13.90
CA LEU A 783 29.47 65.44 -13.51
C LEU A 783 30.33 66.30 -14.51
N THR A 784 31.24 67.10 -14.01
CA THR A 784 32.22 67.83 -14.82
C THR A 784 33.42 66.94 -15.08
N ASP A 785 34.17 67.17 -16.19
CA ASP A 785 35.39 66.45 -16.54
C ASP A 785 36.42 66.48 -15.41
N LYS A 786 36.60 67.62 -14.74
CA LYS A 786 37.50 67.72 -13.57
C LYS A 786 37.13 66.79 -12.40
N GLN A 787 35.82 66.58 -12.18
CA GLN A 787 35.41 65.69 -11.12
C GLN A 787 35.65 64.19 -11.51
N ILE A 788 35.42 63.91 -12.79
CA ILE A 788 35.66 62.57 -13.36
C ILE A 788 37.13 62.23 -13.32
N ASP A 789 38.03 63.19 -13.81
CA ASP A 789 39.46 62.98 -13.82
C ASP A 789 40.00 62.74 -12.40
N LYS A 790 39.47 63.48 -11.41
CA LYS A 790 39.85 63.33 -10.01
C LYS A 790 39.52 61.94 -9.47
N ILE A 791 38.33 61.37 -9.85
CA ILE A 791 37.93 60.05 -9.48
C ILE A 791 38.84 59.01 -10.13
N MET A 792 39.09 59.14 -11.43
CA MET A 792 39.94 58.23 -12.18
C MET A 792 41.39 58.24 -11.66
N ALA A 793 41.99 59.46 -11.36
CA ALA A 793 43.28 59.55 -10.75
C ALA A 793 43.32 58.83 -9.38
N LYS A 794 42.25 58.95 -8.57
CA LYS A 794 42.22 58.30 -7.27
C LYS A 794 42.11 56.74 -7.43
N LEU A 795 41.32 56.24 -8.39
CA LEU A 795 41.29 54.86 -8.72
C LEU A 795 42.61 54.30 -9.21
N GLN A 796 43.27 55.01 -10.10
CA GLN A 796 44.62 54.69 -10.60
C GLN A 796 45.63 54.56 -9.45
N GLN A 797 45.72 55.54 -8.56
CA GLN A 797 46.59 55.49 -7.40
C GLN A 797 46.34 54.32 -6.49
N THR A 798 45.07 53.96 -6.31
CA THR A 798 44.66 52.77 -5.52
C THR A 798 45.18 51.49 -6.16
N PHE A 799 45.01 51.34 -7.46
CA PHE A 799 45.45 50.15 -8.20
C PHE A 799 46.98 50.03 -8.25
N GLU A 800 47.66 51.13 -8.45
CA GLU A 800 49.14 51.18 -8.38
C GLU A 800 49.66 50.76 -7.01
N LYS A 801 49.06 51.32 -5.95
CA LYS A 801 49.49 51.09 -4.57
C LYS A 801 49.17 49.69 -4.05
N GLU A 802 47.94 49.18 -4.31
CA GLU A 802 47.49 47.94 -3.72
C GLU A 802 47.81 46.69 -4.57
N PHE A 803 47.92 46.86 -5.89
CA PHE A 803 48.12 45.74 -6.81
C PHE A 803 49.34 45.83 -7.69
N GLY A 804 50.15 46.91 -7.53
CA GLY A 804 51.32 47.16 -8.39
C GLY A 804 50.93 47.31 -9.87
N ALA A 805 49.70 47.73 -10.12
CA ALA A 805 49.15 47.90 -11.49
C ALA A 805 49.89 49.09 -12.20
N THR A 806 50.11 48.96 -13.49
CA THR A 806 50.58 50.07 -14.33
C THR A 806 49.61 50.25 -15.51
N LEU A 807 49.36 51.52 -15.88
CA LEU A 807 48.62 51.83 -17.06
C LEU A 807 49.36 51.40 -18.30
N ARG A 808 48.67 50.80 -19.26
CA ARG A 808 49.25 50.37 -20.52
C ARG A 808 48.88 51.28 -21.67
#